data_7a1152e64ac8d2e1cae6f363d158613e
#
_entry.id   7a1152e64ac8d2e1cae6f363d158613e
#
_cell.length_a   1.000
_cell.length_b   1.000
_cell.length_c   1.000
_cell.angle_alpha   90.00
_cell.angle_beta   90.00
_cell.angle_gamma   90.00
#
_symmetry.space_group_name_H-M   'P 1'
#
loop_
_entity.id
_entity.type
_entity.pdbx_description
1 polymer ?
#
loop_
_entity_poly.entity_id
_entity_poly.type
_entity_poly.pdbx_seq_one_letter_code
_entity_poly.pdbx_strand_id
1 'polypeptide(L)'
;MLLALLKQEDGLIKPLLERIGIPVNSLIEKTQKLVNENVKVLGENVQLHLSTNAGKVLAKAEKEATALKDKYVSTEHIFLALVDAENRAGRMLRDNKINKKEVLSAIKSLRGNQNINSQDPEAKMQALEKYCRNLTALAKAEKIDPVIGRDEEIRRVMQVLSRRTKNNPVLIGEPGVGKTAIVEGLARRIVSQDVPDGLKNKKLLALDLGALVAGAKFRGEFEERLKAVISEIEKSDGDIILFIDELHTLVGAGASEGSMDASNLLKPALARGELRAIGATTLDEYRKYIEKDKALERRFQQVYCKEPTVEDTIAILRGLKDKYEVHHGVRIKDEALVAAAVLSNRYITNRFLPDKAIDLVDEAASQLKIEIESQPTELDQLERKILQLNIEKQALSNENDAASKDRLKKLEKELSEIVEERNGMKLQWDNEKKRIEEIRKLKEELEELNIKETQYTREGNLAKAAEIKYGKIPELTKKLEEANLENSKDNEDKRLLREEISEDDIAQVISVWTGIPVSKMLASEKQKYLSLENVLHKRVIGQDEAINSVADAIRRNRAGLSDENKPLGSFLFIGPTGVGKTELAKTLADFLFNDEKSLTRIDMSEYMEKFSVSRLIGAPPGYVGYDEGGQLTEAVRRRPYSVILFDEIEKAHPDVFNVLLQVLDDGRLTDGQGRVIDFKNSIIIMTSNLGSDLILETKDMSSIKEKINELLKISFRPEFLNRIDEIITFTRLDKKYINAIVKNQIEKLAERLKDRRINFEVSNEAIEFISDVGYDAQFGARPLKRAIQNYIENPLAKEILAGKYFEGDSIKIVKGKDGLVFEK
;
A
#
# COMPACT_ATOMS: atom_id res chain seq x y z
N MET A 1 19.94 -34.81 32.53
CA MET A 1 20.57 -33.51 32.86
C MET A 1 21.47 -33.03 31.70
N LEU A 2 22.62 -33.66 31.36
CA LEU A 2 23.48 -33.19 30.27
C LEU A 2 22.78 -33.06 28.91
N LEU A 3 21.96 -34.06 28.51
CA LEU A 3 21.19 -33.99 27.26
C LEU A 3 20.21 -32.80 27.23
N ALA A 4 19.58 -32.50 28.35
CA ALA A 4 18.67 -31.34 28.47
C ALA A 4 19.42 -30.02 28.27
N LEU A 5 20.59 -29.87 28.89
CA LEU A 5 21.46 -28.71 28.73
C LEU A 5 21.96 -28.53 27.28
N LEU A 6 22.28 -29.62 26.60
CA LEU A 6 22.73 -29.58 25.20
C LEU A 6 21.61 -29.33 24.18
N LYS A 7 20.35 -29.69 24.51
CA LYS A 7 19.19 -29.48 23.64
C LYS A 7 18.47 -28.17 23.89
N GLN A 8 18.79 -27.44 24.92
CA GLN A 8 18.19 -26.14 25.24
C GLN A 8 18.50 -25.14 24.11
N GLU A 9 17.47 -24.60 23.50
CA GLU A 9 17.62 -23.72 22.32
C GLU A 9 18.24 -22.37 22.71
N ASP A 10 17.83 -21.80 23.84
CA ASP A 10 18.29 -20.51 24.34
C ASP A 10 19.38 -20.64 25.44
N GLY A 11 20.00 -21.79 25.60
CA GLY A 11 20.98 -22.05 26.69
C GLY A 11 22.40 -21.62 26.36
N LEU A 12 23.16 -21.24 27.38
CA LEU A 12 24.57 -20.83 27.30
C LEU A 12 25.54 -21.97 26.90
N ILE A 13 25.12 -23.23 27.01
CA ILE A 13 26.03 -24.35 26.82
C ILE A 13 26.44 -24.55 25.37
N LYS A 14 25.53 -24.33 24.39
CA LYS A 14 25.88 -24.45 22.97
C LYS A 14 26.93 -23.42 22.54
N PRO A 15 26.69 -22.09 22.74
CA PRO A 15 27.70 -21.08 22.43
C PRO A 15 29.04 -21.30 23.14
N LEU A 16 29.00 -21.79 24.37
CA LEU A 16 30.18 -22.09 25.14
C LEU A 16 31.01 -23.22 24.53
N LEU A 17 30.34 -24.28 24.05
CA LEU A 17 31.01 -25.42 23.39
C LEU A 17 31.55 -25.06 22.02
N GLU A 18 30.80 -24.28 21.25
CA GLU A 18 31.24 -23.76 19.94
C GLU A 18 32.49 -22.89 20.06
N ARG A 19 32.57 -22.08 21.11
CA ARG A 19 33.72 -21.21 21.39
C ARG A 19 34.98 -22.01 21.83
N ILE A 20 34.78 -23.19 22.43
CA ILE A 20 35.86 -24.15 22.73
C ILE A 20 36.23 -24.98 21.48
N GLY A 21 35.45 -24.86 20.37
CA GLY A 21 35.70 -25.61 19.13
C GLY A 21 35.17 -27.05 19.15
N ILE A 22 34.19 -27.35 19.99
CA ILE A 22 33.58 -28.66 20.10
C ILE A 22 32.29 -28.74 19.26
N PRO A 23 32.16 -29.73 18.33
CA PRO A 23 30.93 -29.89 17.53
C PRO A 23 29.78 -30.39 18.40
N VAL A 24 28.83 -29.51 18.67
CA VAL A 24 27.69 -29.75 19.59
C VAL A 24 26.83 -30.92 19.15
N ASN A 25 26.55 -31.05 17.84
CA ASN A 25 25.71 -32.15 17.32
C ASN A 25 26.29 -33.54 17.60
N SER A 26 27.60 -33.72 17.44
CA SER A 26 28.28 -34.98 17.76
C SER A 26 28.19 -35.30 19.25
N LEU A 27 28.27 -34.30 20.13
CA LEU A 27 28.12 -34.46 21.56
C LEU A 27 26.68 -34.82 21.96
N ILE A 28 25.69 -34.22 21.30
CA ILE A 28 24.27 -34.56 21.48
C ILE A 28 24.03 -36.04 21.13
N GLU A 29 24.51 -36.50 19.97
CA GLU A 29 24.36 -37.91 19.55
C GLU A 29 24.98 -38.88 20.53
N LYS A 30 26.20 -38.60 20.99
CA LYS A 30 26.91 -39.45 21.98
C LYS A 30 26.14 -39.46 23.32
N THR A 31 25.63 -38.29 23.74
CA THR A 31 24.84 -38.18 24.97
C THR A 31 23.51 -38.93 24.83
N GLN A 32 22.87 -38.87 23.68
CA GLN A 32 21.62 -39.57 23.41
C GLN A 32 21.82 -41.10 23.43
N LYS A 33 22.94 -41.60 22.92
CA LYS A 33 23.31 -43.03 23.02
C LYS A 33 23.47 -43.47 24.48
N LEU A 34 24.22 -42.71 25.29
CA LEU A 34 24.35 -42.99 26.73
C LEU A 34 23.02 -42.97 27.49
N VAL A 35 22.09 -42.10 27.11
CA VAL A 35 20.74 -42.06 27.71
C VAL A 35 19.90 -43.27 27.29
N ASN A 36 20.05 -43.75 26.06
CA ASN A 36 19.30 -44.90 25.55
C ASN A 36 19.80 -46.21 26.15
N GLU A 37 21.08 -46.29 26.61
CA GLU A 37 21.65 -47.42 27.32
C GLU A 37 21.16 -47.58 28.75
N ASN A 38 20.51 -46.57 29.34
CA ASN A 38 19.96 -46.63 30.69
C ASN A 38 18.72 -47.50 30.71
N VAL A 39 18.58 -48.30 31.79
CA VAL A 39 17.40 -49.14 32.05
C VAL A 39 16.16 -48.25 32.14
N LYS A 40 15.16 -48.54 31.32
CA LYS A 40 13.85 -47.89 31.39
C LYS A 40 12.94 -48.62 32.35
N VAL A 41 12.44 -47.98 33.38
CA VAL A 41 11.41 -48.48 34.26
C VAL A 41 10.07 -48.06 33.72
N LEU A 42 9.20 -49.02 33.38
CA LEU A 42 7.84 -48.81 32.90
C LEU A 42 6.86 -49.22 34.02
N GLY A 43 5.97 -48.34 34.46
CA GLY A 43 4.96 -48.62 35.45
C GLY A 43 4.08 -47.39 35.73
N GLU A 44 2.79 -47.59 36.03
CA GLU A 44 1.82 -46.53 36.25
C GLU A 44 2.02 -45.68 37.52
N ASN A 45 2.91 -46.14 38.50
CA ASN A 45 3.15 -45.46 39.77
C ASN A 45 4.62 -45.22 40.07
N VAL A 46 5.44 -44.85 39.06
CA VAL A 46 6.86 -44.55 39.26
C VAL A 46 7.05 -43.14 39.77
N GLN A 47 7.38 -42.96 41.05
CA GLN A 47 7.80 -41.68 41.57
C GLN A 47 9.20 -41.32 41.06
N LEU A 48 9.35 -40.15 40.45
CA LEU A 48 10.63 -39.63 39.97
C LEU A 48 11.48 -39.18 41.17
N HIS A 49 12.59 -39.92 41.39
CA HIS A 49 13.59 -39.53 42.40
C HIS A 49 14.90 -39.12 41.73
N LEU A 50 15.54 -38.08 42.31
CA LEU A 50 16.89 -37.70 41.91
C LEU A 50 17.87 -38.85 42.25
N SER A 51 18.65 -39.31 41.27
CA SER A 51 19.70 -40.28 41.52
C SER A 51 20.80 -39.69 42.42
N THR A 52 21.44 -40.52 43.20
CA THR A 52 22.57 -40.11 44.07
C THR A 52 23.64 -39.31 43.30
N ASN A 53 23.93 -39.70 42.07
CA ASN A 53 24.84 -39.01 41.22
C ASN A 53 24.33 -37.62 40.77
N ALA A 54 23.06 -37.47 40.49
CA ALA A 54 22.47 -36.16 40.15
C ALA A 54 22.51 -35.22 41.36
N GLY A 55 22.20 -35.73 42.55
CA GLY A 55 22.31 -34.95 43.80
C GLY A 55 23.75 -34.46 44.05
N LYS A 56 24.73 -35.34 43.82
CA LYS A 56 26.18 -34.93 43.94
C LYS A 56 26.59 -33.86 42.93
N VAL A 57 26.05 -33.91 41.69
CA VAL A 57 26.30 -32.90 40.67
C VAL A 57 25.68 -31.54 41.08
N LEU A 58 24.45 -31.56 41.58
CA LEU A 58 23.80 -30.32 42.06
C LEU A 58 24.51 -29.69 43.25
N ALA A 59 24.89 -30.49 44.25
CA ALA A 59 25.66 -30.02 45.41
C ALA A 59 27.06 -29.46 44.99
N LYS A 60 27.64 -30.01 43.91
CA LYS A 60 28.90 -29.51 43.36
C LYS A 60 28.67 -28.21 42.56
N ALA A 61 27.60 -28.08 41.83
CA ALA A 61 27.18 -26.87 41.12
C ALA A 61 26.99 -25.69 42.09
N GLU A 62 26.44 -25.94 43.27
CA GLU A 62 26.28 -24.96 44.34
C GLU A 62 27.65 -24.43 44.87
N LYS A 63 28.64 -25.36 45.01
CA LYS A 63 30.02 -24.96 45.36
C LYS A 63 30.69 -24.16 44.25
N GLU A 64 30.46 -24.49 42.95
CA GLU A 64 31.01 -23.74 41.84
C GLU A 64 30.38 -22.33 41.78
N ALA A 65 29.08 -22.19 42.00
CA ALA A 65 28.39 -20.89 42.09
C ALA A 65 29.00 -20.02 43.22
N THR A 66 29.19 -20.61 44.41
CA THR A 66 29.83 -19.91 45.54
C THR A 66 31.27 -19.49 45.21
N ALA A 67 32.04 -20.33 44.53
CA ALA A 67 33.41 -20.05 44.09
C ALA A 67 33.47 -18.90 43.07
N LEU A 68 32.48 -18.75 42.24
CA LEU A 68 32.32 -17.68 41.25
C LEU A 68 31.64 -16.43 41.85
N LYS A 69 31.28 -16.46 43.15
CA LYS A 69 30.57 -15.39 43.91
C LYS A 69 29.17 -15.10 43.34
N ASP A 70 28.53 -16.12 42.81
CA ASP A 70 27.19 -16.04 42.27
C ASP A 70 26.13 -16.40 43.33
N LYS A 71 24.99 -15.71 43.35
CA LYS A 71 23.90 -15.94 44.31
C LYS A 71 23.00 -17.09 43.93
N TYR A 72 22.94 -17.44 42.65
CA TYR A 72 22.08 -18.50 42.11
C TYR A 72 22.89 -19.50 41.31
N VAL A 73 22.46 -20.76 41.33
CA VAL A 73 23.03 -21.83 40.51
C VAL A 73 22.37 -21.75 39.10
N SER A 74 23.18 -21.56 38.07
CA SER A 74 22.76 -21.53 36.66
C SER A 74 23.23 -22.76 35.90
N THR A 75 22.84 -22.83 34.60
CA THR A 75 23.16 -23.98 33.72
C THR A 75 24.66 -24.20 33.56
N GLU A 76 25.49 -23.14 33.55
CA GLU A 76 26.94 -23.27 33.46
C GLU A 76 27.57 -23.87 34.74
N HIS A 77 27.01 -23.59 35.93
CA HIS A 77 27.49 -24.22 37.15
C HIS A 77 27.22 -25.71 37.15
N ILE A 78 26.01 -26.09 36.64
CA ILE A 78 25.65 -27.48 36.47
C ILE A 78 26.56 -28.16 35.44
N PHE A 79 26.88 -27.45 34.35
CA PHE A 79 27.79 -27.97 33.33
C PHE A 79 29.22 -28.13 33.82
N LEU A 80 29.76 -27.15 34.57
CA LEU A 80 31.06 -27.26 35.25
C LEU A 80 31.12 -28.43 36.22
N ALA A 81 30.08 -28.62 37.02
CA ALA A 81 29.97 -29.74 37.94
C ALA A 81 29.91 -31.10 37.20
N LEU A 82 29.23 -31.16 36.01
CA LEU A 82 29.19 -32.34 35.17
C LEU A 82 30.53 -32.71 34.53
N VAL A 83 31.30 -31.71 34.06
CA VAL A 83 32.64 -31.91 33.50
C VAL A 83 33.57 -32.54 34.55
N ASP A 84 33.45 -32.13 35.79
CA ASP A 84 34.31 -32.56 36.92
C ASP A 84 33.68 -33.76 37.70
N ALA A 85 32.59 -34.34 37.19
CA ALA A 85 31.96 -35.48 37.82
C ALA A 85 32.63 -36.81 37.39
N GLU A 86 32.72 -37.77 38.33
CA GLU A 86 33.26 -39.10 38.08
C GLU A 86 32.26 -40.11 37.47
N ASN A 87 31.12 -39.59 36.95
CA ASN A 87 30.07 -40.36 36.31
C ASN A 87 30.31 -40.57 34.81
N ARG A 88 29.42 -41.33 34.14
CA ARG A 88 29.51 -41.62 32.69
C ARG A 88 29.50 -40.32 31.85
N ALA A 89 28.68 -39.34 32.21
CA ALA A 89 28.59 -38.05 31.52
C ALA A 89 29.91 -37.27 31.63
N GLY A 90 30.49 -37.15 32.82
CA GLY A 90 31.79 -36.49 33.05
C GLY A 90 32.95 -37.15 32.31
N ARG A 91 33.00 -38.49 32.28
CA ARG A 91 34.01 -39.18 31.48
C ARG A 91 33.88 -38.89 29.99
N MET A 92 32.65 -38.96 29.45
CA MET A 92 32.38 -38.66 28.04
C MET A 92 32.78 -37.20 27.69
N LEU A 93 32.52 -36.22 28.56
CA LEU A 93 32.93 -34.84 28.36
C LEU A 93 34.46 -34.72 28.30
N ARG A 94 35.21 -35.37 29.23
CA ARG A 94 36.69 -35.38 29.27
C ARG A 94 37.26 -36.11 28.03
N ASP A 95 36.68 -37.22 27.62
CA ASP A 95 37.07 -37.97 26.44
C ASP A 95 36.94 -37.15 25.14
N ASN A 96 35.99 -36.20 25.11
CA ASN A 96 35.86 -35.24 24.04
C ASN A 96 36.70 -33.94 24.28
N LYS A 97 37.74 -34.00 25.12
CA LYS A 97 38.70 -32.93 25.40
C LYS A 97 38.09 -31.69 26.08
N ILE A 98 36.96 -31.83 26.76
CA ILE A 98 36.32 -30.74 27.48
C ILE A 98 36.92 -30.69 28.91
N ASN A 99 37.75 -29.68 29.17
CA ASN A 99 38.44 -29.51 30.43
C ASN A 99 37.82 -28.38 31.26
N LYS A 100 37.78 -28.57 32.60
CA LYS A 100 37.21 -27.54 33.51
C LYS A 100 37.87 -26.15 33.36
N LYS A 101 39.20 -26.09 33.11
CA LYS A 101 39.92 -24.83 32.90
C LYS A 101 39.48 -24.10 31.63
N GLU A 102 39.30 -24.81 30.55
CA GLU A 102 38.84 -24.24 29.28
C GLU A 102 37.40 -23.75 29.37
N VAL A 103 36.52 -24.55 29.99
CA VAL A 103 35.13 -24.17 30.24
C VAL A 103 35.08 -22.92 31.14
N LEU A 104 35.85 -22.83 32.23
CA LEU A 104 35.94 -21.67 33.07
C LEU A 104 36.47 -20.42 32.33
N SER A 105 37.46 -20.59 31.45
CA SER A 105 37.97 -19.51 30.61
C SER A 105 36.89 -19.03 29.63
N ALA A 106 36.18 -19.95 28.98
CA ALA A 106 35.11 -19.64 28.08
C ALA A 106 33.91 -18.95 28.79
N ILE A 107 33.53 -19.42 29.98
CA ILE A 107 32.51 -18.78 30.82
C ILE A 107 32.91 -17.33 31.15
N LYS A 108 34.15 -17.12 31.60
CA LYS A 108 34.65 -15.78 31.91
C LYS A 108 34.67 -14.86 30.71
N SER A 109 34.97 -15.38 29.52
CA SER A 109 34.98 -14.60 28.30
C SER A 109 33.56 -14.31 27.79
N LEU A 110 32.58 -15.16 28.07
CA LEU A 110 31.18 -14.94 27.71
C LEU A 110 30.45 -14.01 28.69
N ARG A 111 30.75 -14.16 29.98
CA ARG A 111 30.13 -13.36 31.05
C ARG A 111 30.79 -11.99 31.27
N GLY A 112 32.06 -11.80 30.85
CA GLY A 112 32.84 -10.69 31.35
C GLY A 112 32.96 -10.71 32.86
N ASN A 113 32.77 -9.59 33.54
CA ASN A 113 32.84 -9.47 35.03
C ASN A 113 31.46 -9.55 35.71
N GLN A 114 30.44 -10.18 35.06
CA GLN A 114 29.10 -10.23 35.65
C GLN A 114 28.93 -11.42 36.60
N ASN A 115 28.40 -11.14 37.81
CA ASN A 115 27.96 -12.17 38.75
C ASN A 115 26.49 -12.45 38.59
N ILE A 116 26.06 -13.72 38.73
CA ILE A 116 24.65 -14.13 38.65
C ILE A 116 23.94 -13.73 39.93
N ASN A 117 23.21 -12.63 39.87
CA ASN A 117 22.43 -12.05 40.96
C ASN A 117 20.91 -12.14 40.76
N SER A 118 20.41 -12.75 39.68
CA SER A 118 18.99 -12.92 39.33
C SER A 118 18.63 -14.38 39.12
N GLN A 119 17.35 -14.69 39.24
CA GLN A 119 16.81 -16.06 39.04
C GLN A 119 16.84 -16.51 37.57
N ASP A 120 16.88 -15.57 36.62
CA ASP A 120 16.97 -15.82 35.18
C ASP A 120 18.19 -15.08 34.59
N PRO A 121 19.39 -15.63 34.73
CA PRO A 121 20.60 -14.98 34.24
C PRO A 121 20.77 -15.07 32.73
N GLU A 122 20.22 -16.12 32.11
CA GLU A 122 20.33 -16.37 30.67
C GLU A 122 19.55 -15.35 29.85
N ALA A 123 18.44 -14.83 30.37
CA ALA A 123 17.69 -13.75 29.74
C ALA A 123 18.43 -12.40 29.69
N LYS A 124 19.42 -12.19 30.57
CA LYS A 124 20.23 -10.96 30.65
C LYS A 124 21.57 -11.06 29.91
N MET A 125 22.00 -12.25 29.58
CA MET A 125 23.17 -12.51 28.78
C MET A 125 22.81 -12.49 27.30
N GLN A 126 23.63 -11.82 26.48
CA GLN A 126 23.39 -11.63 25.04
C GLN A 126 22.13 -10.81 24.72
N ALA A 127 21.76 -9.85 25.58
CA ALA A 127 20.59 -9.00 25.35
C ALA A 127 20.67 -8.25 24.01
N LEU A 128 21.85 -7.83 23.59
CA LEU A 128 22.05 -7.15 22.29
C LEU A 128 21.80 -8.08 21.10
N GLU A 129 22.19 -9.35 21.18
CA GLU A 129 21.96 -10.31 20.09
C GLU A 129 20.49 -10.73 19.98
N LYS A 130 19.79 -10.77 21.13
CA LYS A 130 18.37 -11.15 21.19
C LYS A 130 17.41 -10.03 20.81
N TYR A 131 17.72 -8.80 21.23
CA TYR A 131 16.79 -7.66 21.13
C TYR A 131 17.25 -6.55 20.20
N CYS A 132 18.41 -6.70 19.55
CA CYS A 132 18.91 -5.71 18.62
C CYS A 132 19.38 -6.35 17.31
N ARG A 133 19.02 -5.72 16.20
CA ARG A 133 19.49 -6.08 14.87
C ARG A 133 20.78 -5.30 14.55
N ASN A 134 21.85 -5.98 14.22
CA ASN A 134 23.14 -5.33 13.92
C ASN A 134 23.19 -4.82 12.49
N LEU A 135 22.92 -3.52 12.29
CA LEU A 135 22.91 -2.89 10.96
C LEU A 135 24.32 -2.84 10.34
N THR A 136 25.38 -2.64 11.11
CA THR A 136 26.75 -2.64 10.59
C THR A 136 27.18 -4.04 10.12
N ALA A 137 26.73 -5.10 10.79
CA ALA A 137 26.97 -6.47 10.34
C ALA A 137 26.20 -6.79 9.05
N LEU A 138 24.95 -6.33 8.94
CA LEU A 138 24.14 -6.46 7.73
C LEU A 138 24.74 -5.68 6.57
N ALA A 139 25.22 -4.45 6.82
CA ALA A 139 25.92 -3.63 5.81
C ALA A 139 27.21 -4.31 5.34
N LYS A 140 27.96 -4.96 6.26
CA LYS A 140 29.15 -5.74 5.91
C LYS A 140 28.80 -6.98 5.05
N ALA A 141 27.65 -7.57 5.29
CA ALA A 141 27.13 -8.71 4.53
C ALA A 141 26.40 -8.33 3.24
N GLU A 142 26.40 -7.03 2.84
CA GLU A 142 25.68 -6.48 1.67
C GLU A 142 24.17 -6.76 1.67
N LYS A 143 23.57 -6.94 2.84
CA LYS A 143 22.13 -7.20 3.01
C LYS A 143 21.29 -5.94 3.23
N ILE A 144 21.89 -4.77 3.12
CA ILE A 144 21.21 -3.46 3.22
C ILE A 144 21.11 -2.87 1.81
N ASP A 145 19.98 -2.28 1.52
CA ASP A 145 19.74 -1.61 0.24
C ASP A 145 20.62 -0.36 0.04
N PRO A 146 20.94 0.00 -1.20
CA PRO A 146 21.63 1.24 -1.48
C PRO A 146 20.75 2.43 -1.06
N VAL A 147 21.34 3.37 -0.32
CA VAL A 147 20.66 4.59 0.10
C VAL A 147 21.06 5.72 -0.82
N ILE A 148 20.09 6.31 -1.48
CA ILE A 148 20.27 7.33 -2.52
C ILE A 148 19.55 8.61 -2.11
N GLY A 149 20.15 9.76 -2.37
CA GLY A 149 19.52 11.07 -2.18
C GLY A 149 19.38 11.52 -0.72
N ARG A 150 20.07 10.88 0.24
CA ARG A 150 20.00 11.21 1.67
C ARG A 150 21.34 11.66 2.28
N ASP A 151 22.24 12.15 1.45
CA ASP A 151 23.59 12.51 1.88
C ASP A 151 23.62 13.66 2.87
N GLU A 152 22.75 14.65 2.75
CA GLU A 152 22.67 15.80 3.64
C GLU A 152 22.21 15.39 5.03
N GLU A 153 21.14 14.57 5.10
CA GLU A 153 20.61 14.08 6.37
C GLU A 153 21.62 13.16 7.08
N ILE A 154 22.28 12.25 6.35
CA ILE A 154 23.32 11.38 6.91
C ILE A 154 24.48 12.22 7.44
N ARG A 155 24.96 13.23 6.70
CA ARG A 155 25.98 14.17 7.16
C ARG A 155 25.54 14.90 8.43
N ARG A 156 24.28 15.34 8.47
CA ARG A 156 23.72 16.01 9.64
C ARG A 156 23.66 15.10 10.86
N VAL A 157 23.26 13.84 10.69
CA VAL A 157 23.30 12.82 11.75
C VAL A 157 24.72 12.63 12.28
N MET A 158 25.72 12.48 11.39
CA MET A 158 27.12 12.35 11.77
C MET A 158 27.64 13.57 12.55
N GLN A 159 27.27 14.79 12.10
CA GLN A 159 27.61 16.03 12.81
C GLN A 159 27.03 16.05 14.22
N VAL A 160 25.77 15.64 14.37
CA VAL A 160 25.09 15.60 15.66
C VAL A 160 25.76 14.58 16.59
N LEU A 161 26.00 13.36 16.09
CA LEU A 161 26.67 12.29 16.85
C LEU A 161 28.09 12.69 17.33
N SER A 162 28.75 13.59 16.61
CA SER A 162 30.10 14.07 16.94
C SER A 162 30.11 15.26 17.94
N ARG A 163 28.93 15.75 18.37
CA ARG A 163 28.84 16.87 19.32
C ARG A 163 29.18 16.44 20.74
N ARG A 164 29.62 17.40 21.54
CA ARG A 164 29.87 17.16 22.98
C ARG A 164 28.56 17.04 23.79
N THR A 165 27.54 17.79 23.42
CA THR A 165 26.23 17.84 24.07
C THR A 165 25.15 17.77 23.01
N LYS A 166 23.96 17.29 23.35
CA LYS A 166 22.85 17.06 22.38
C LYS A 166 23.34 16.22 21.19
N ASN A 167 24.08 15.16 21.51
CA ASN A 167 24.73 14.28 20.54
C ASN A 167 23.87 13.11 20.10
N ASN A 168 22.59 13.11 20.46
CA ASN A 168 21.62 12.10 20.01
C ASN A 168 20.71 12.74 18.95
N PRO A 169 20.85 12.39 17.66
CA PRO A 169 19.93 12.86 16.64
C PRO A 169 18.57 12.18 16.75
N VAL A 170 17.52 12.94 16.47
CA VAL A 170 16.19 12.37 16.23
C VAL A 170 15.74 12.76 14.84
N LEU A 171 15.47 11.74 14.02
CA LEU A 171 14.97 11.87 12.66
C LEU A 171 13.47 12.15 12.73
N ILE A 172 13.04 13.30 12.22
CA ILE A 172 11.65 13.73 12.24
C ILE A 172 11.16 13.86 10.80
N GLY A 173 10.09 13.17 10.46
CA GLY A 173 9.50 13.24 9.13
C GLY A 173 8.25 12.38 9.04
N GLU A 174 7.49 12.55 7.98
CA GLU A 174 6.28 11.80 7.73
C GLU A 174 6.56 10.28 7.58
N PRO A 175 5.55 9.41 7.76
CA PRO A 175 5.71 7.97 7.52
C PRO A 175 6.11 7.71 6.06
N GLY A 176 7.03 6.76 5.83
CA GLY A 176 7.42 6.37 4.47
C GLY A 176 8.42 7.29 3.76
N VAL A 177 8.89 8.41 4.39
CA VAL A 177 9.90 9.27 3.75
C VAL A 177 11.33 8.71 3.79
N GLY A 178 11.56 7.54 4.38
CA GLY A 178 12.87 6.88 4.40
C GLY A 178 13.74 7.23 5.61
N LYS A 179 13.17 7.47 6.79
CA LYS A 179 13.94 7.72 8.03
C LYS A 179 14.89 6.57 8.37
N THR A 180 14.44 5.34 8.28
CA THR A 180 15.22 4.14 8.54
C THR A 180 16.36 3.98 7.53
N ALA A 181 16.13 4.31 6.26
CA ALA A 181 17.14 4.28 5.20
C ALA A 181 18.33 5.21 5.51
N ILE A 182 18.12 6.38 6.15
CA ILE A 182 19.20 7.28 6.57
C ILE A 182 20.15 6.59 7.56
N VAL A 183 19.59 5.80 8.48
CA VAL A 183 20.37 5.06 9.48
C VAL A 183 21.11 3.88 8.83
N GLU A 184 20.46 3.20 7.89
CA GLU A 184 21.08 2.15 7.08
C GLU A 184 22.22 2.70 6.21
N GLY A 185 22.02 3.88 5.62
CA GLY A 185 23.07 4.61 4.90
C GLY A 185 24.26 4.96 5.79
N LEU A 186 24.00 5.39 7.03
CA LEU A 186 25.06 5.61 8.03
C LEU A 186 25.81 4.31 8.33
N ALA A 187 25.13 3.18 8.49
CA ALA A 187 25.76 1.88 8.73
C ALA A 187 26.71 1.50 7.57
N ARG A 188 26.28 1.72 6.30
CA ARG A 188 27.11 1.49 5.12
C ARG A 188 28.36 2.38 5.13
N ARG A 189 28.21 3.69 5.45
CA ARG A 189 29.36 4.62 5.54
C ARG A 189 30.32 4.26 6.67
N ILE A 190 29.83 3.76 7.82
CA ILE A 190 30.69 3.25 8.90
C ILE A 190 31.53 2.07 8.38
N VAL A 191 30.91 1.13 7.68
CA VAL A 191 31.60 -0.06 7.12
C VAL A 191 32.59 0.32 6.03
N SER A 192 32.26 1.29 5.17
CA SER A 192 33.17 1.80 4.13
C SER A 192 34.22 2.78 4.65
N GLN A 193 34.26 3.08 5.96
CA GLN A 193 35.16 4.02 6.62
C GLN A 193 34.96 5.50 6.16
N ASP A 194 33.86 5.81 5.49
CA ASP A 194 33.49 7.16 5.03
C ASP A 194 32.75 7.93 6.13
N VAL A 195 33.36 8.01 7.30
CA VAL A 195 32.84 8.69 8.48
C VAL A 195 33.98 9.36 9.25
N PRO A 196 33.71 10.40 10.08
CA PRO A 196 34.69 10.97 10.98
C PRO A 196 35.34 9.92 11.90
N ASP A 197 36.61 10.14 12.29
CA ASP A 197 37.39 9.16 13.08
C ASP A 197 36.67 8.68 14.34
N GLY A 198 35.95 9.55 15.02
CA GLY A 198 35.16 9.19 16.19
C GLY A 198 34.00 8.24 15.98
N LEU A 199 33.60 7.99 14.72
CA LEU A 199 32.55 7.07 14.32
C LEU A 199 33.09 5.82 13.62
N LYS A 200 34.35 5.80 13.24
CA LYS A 200 35.00 4.60 12.68
C LYS A 200 34.95 3.46 13.69
N ASN A 201 34.71 2.27 13.21
CA ASN A 201 34.59 1.03 13.99
C ASN A 201 33.45 0.98 15.03
N LYS A 202 32.54 1.96 15.06
CA LYS A 202 31.34 1.88 15.89
C LYS A 202 30.36 0.86 15.31
N LYS A 203 29.63 0.18 16.20
CA LYS A 203 28.55 -0.73 15.85
C LYS A 203 27.22 0.03 15.90
N LEU A 204 26.44 -0.05 14.85
CA LEU A 204 25.09 0.50 14.81
C LEU A 204 24.08 -0.63 14.97
N LEU A 205 23.33 -0.59 16.07
CA LEU A 205 22.36 -1.61 16.45
C LEU A 205 20.97 -1.00 16.43
N ALA A 206 20.02 -1.63 15.73
CA ALA A 206 18.61 -1.24 15.76
C ALA A 206 17.88 -2.04 16.84
N LEU A 207 17.20 -1.34 17.74
CA LEU A 207 16.38 -1.94 18.79
C LEU A 207 15.10 -2.55 18.20
N ASP A 208 14.88 -3.82 18.47
CA ASP A 208 13.66 -4.52 18.10
C ASP A 208 12.66 -4.45 19.25
N LEU A 209 11.72 -3.52 19.13
CA LEU A 209 10.65 -3.35 20.13
C LEU A 209 9.70 -4.54 20.16
N GLY A 210 9.46 -5.19 19.02
CA GLY A 210 8.64 -6.39 18.93
C GLY A 210 9.25 -7.54 19.72
N ALA A 211 10.54 -7.78 19.56
CA ALA A 211 11.27 -8.81 20.30
C ALA A 211 11.32 -8.54 21.82
N LEU A 212 11.40 -7.27 22.23
CA LEU A 212 11.36 -6.88 23.63
C LEU A 212 10.01 -7.18 24.30
N VAL A 213 8.92 -6.99 23.58
CA VAL A 213 7.53 -7.20 24.07
C VAL A 213 7.09 -8.66 23.91
N ALA A 214 7.56 -9.36 22.89
CA ALA A 214 7.17 -10.73 22.60
C ALA A 214 7.42 -11.65 23.80
N GLY A 215 6.36 -12.37 24.25
CA GLY A 215 6.43 -13.29 25.39
C GLY A 215 6.58 -12.65 26.77
N ALA A 216 6.60 -11.33 26.89
CA ALA A 216 6.57 -10.65 28.18
C ALA A 216 5.13 -10.72 28.75
N LYS A 217 4.95 -11.49 29.83
CA LYS A 217 3.66 -11.62 30.50
C LYS A 217 3.36 -10.45 31.43
N PHE A 218 4.39 -9.79 31.92
CA PHE A 218 4.30 -8.68 32.87
C PHE A 218 5.19 -7.51 32.45
N ARG A 219 4.76 -6.30 32.80
CA ARG A 219 5.48 -5.03 32.56
C ARG A 219 6.94 -5.06 33.03
N GLY A 220 7.21 -5.69 34.16
CA GLY A 220 8.56 -5.79 34.73
C GLY A 220 9.56 -6.56 33.86
N GLU A 221 9.09 -7.53 33.05
CA GLU A 221 9.96 -8.30 32.16
C GLU A 221 10.47 -7.45 30.99
N PHE A 222 9.63 -6.62 30.40
CA PHE A 222 10.03 -5.65 29.37
C PHE A 222 11.06 -4.65 29.91
N GLU A 223 10.79 -4.07 31.09
CA GLU A 223 11.71 -3.12 31.75
C GLU A 223 13.06 -3.78 32.06
N GLU A 224 13.06 -5.03 32.49
CA GLU A 224 14.30 -5.79 32.76
C GLU A 224 15.08 -6.08 31.48
N ARG A 225 14.41 -6.46 30.39
CA ARG A 225 15.06 -6.69 29.08
C ARG A 225 15.68 -5.41 28.52
N LEU A 226 14.94 -4.29 28.54
CA LEU A 226 15.44 -3.00 28.09
C LEU A 226 16.63 -2.53 28.96
N LYS A 227 16.55 -2.72 30.28
CA LYS A 227 17.63 -2.42 31.21
C LYS A 227 18.88 -3.27 30.97
N ALA A 228 18.67 -4.55 30.56
CA ALA A 228 19.78 -5.43 30.19
C ALA A 228 20.47 -4.93 28.91
N VAL A 229 19.71 -4.52 27.88
CA VAL A 229 20.23 -3.90 26.64
C VAL A 229 21.03 -2.65 26.95
N ILE A 230 20.48 -1.70 27.75
CA ILE A 230 21.14 -0.45 28.11
C ILE A 230 22.44 -0.75 28.88
N SER A 231 22.40 -1.65 29.86
CA SER A 231 23.59 -2.00 30.67
C SER A 231 24.68 -2.66 29.83
N GLU A 232 24.35 -3.40 28.79
CA GLU A 232 25.34 -4.00 27.89
C GLU A 232 25.95 -2.95 26.95
N ILE A 233 25.16 -1.95 26.52
CA ILE A 233 25.66 -0.79 25.76
C ILE A 233 26.58 0.09 26.63
N GLU A 234 26.19 0.39 27.86
CA GLU A 234 27.04 1.18 28.80
C GLU A 234 28.43 0.53 28.97
N LYS A 235 28.50 -0.81 29.02
CA LYS A 235 29.77 -1.55 29.13
C LYS A 235 30.63 -1.51 27.88
N SER A 236 30.07 -1.20 26.73
CA SER A 236 30.81 -1.09 25.48
C SER A 236 31.65 0.18 25.34
N ASP A 237 31.69 1.04 26.36
CA ASP A 237 32.47 2.29 26.43
C ASP A 237 32.24 3.20 25.21
N GLY A 238 30.98 3.26 24.77
CA GLY A 238 30.55 4.12 23.67
C GLY A 238 30.86 3.57 22.25
N ASP A 239 31.19 2.28 22.12
CA ASP A 239 31.42 1.65 20.81
C ASP A 239 30.13 1.30 20.08
N ILE A 240 29.00 1.41 20.75
CA ILE A 240 27.69 1.09 20.22
C ILE A 240 26.86 2.37 20.07
N ILE A 241 26.19 2.48 18.91
CA ILE A 241 25.16 3.48 18.65
C ILE A 241 23.83 2.72 18.52
N LEU A 242 22.85 3.08 19.34
CA LEU A 242 21.54 2.46 19.35
C LEU A 242 20.57 3.23 18.44
N PHE A 243 19.98 2.57 17.46
CA PHE A 243 18.87 3.11 16.69
C PHE A 243 17.55 2.66 17.31
N ILE A 244 16.66 3.60 17.52
CA ILE A 244 15.31 3.38 18.06
C ILE A 244 14.32 3.94 17.07
N ASP A 245 13.71 3.05 16.30
CA ASP A 245 12.59 3.44 15.45
C ASP A 245 11.34 3.64 16.29
N GLU A 246 10.43 4.49 15.85
CA GLU A 246 9.24 4.86 16.60
C GLU A 246 9.55 5.24 18.07
N LEU A 247 10.54 6.12 18.28
CA LEU A 247 11.02 6.53 19.61
C LEU A 247 9.87 6.93 20.54
N HIS A 248 8.77 7.46 20.01
CA HIS A 248 7.59 7.85 20.75
C HIS A 248 6.92 6.67 21.49
N THR A 249 7.04 5.45 20.99
CA THR A 249 6.46 4.25 21.63
C THR A 249 7.11 3.96 22.98
N LEU A 250 8.41 4.26 23.14
CA LEU A 250 9.11 4.14 24.41
C LEU A 250 8.84 5.29 25.38
N VAL A 251 8.49 6.47 24.86
CA VAL A 251 8.32 7.71 25.65
C VAL A 251 6.85 7.99 25.94
N GLY A 252 5.94 7.63 25.05
CA GLY A 252 4.52 7.96 25.10
C GLY A 252 3.65 6.97 25.87
N ALA A 253 4.21 5.86 26.21
CA ALA A 253 3.50 4.77 26.86
C ALA A 253 3.03 5.05 28.31
N GLY A 254 3.16 6.27 28.82
CA GLY A 254 2.80 6.65 30.20
C GLY A 254 1.48 7.39 30.40
N ALA A 255 0.70 7.66 29.35
CA ALA A 255 -0.49 8.51 29.44
C ALA A 255 -1.82 7.79 29.71
N SER A 256 -1.88 6.47 29.61
CA SER A 256 -3.04 5.66 30.01
C SER A 256 -2.64 4.72 31.16
N GLU A 257 -3.53 4.50 32.11
CA GLU A 257 -3.32 3.56 33.22
C GLU A 257 -2.91 2.18 32.68
N GLY A 258 -1.61 1.84 32.84
CA GLY A 258 -1.06 0.56 32.39
C GLY A 258 -0.01 0.61 31.28
N SER A 259 0.32 1.76 30.71
CA SER A 259 1.30 1.86 29.62
C SER A 259 2.76 1.98 30.12
N MET A 260 3.69 1.51 29.26
CA MET A 260 5.11 1.35 29.60
C MET A 260 5.84 2.71 29.55
N ASP A 261 6.35 3.18 30.68
CA ASP A 261 7.22 4.38 30.73
C ASP A 261 8.70 3.97 30.71
N ALA A 262 9.18 3.57 29.54
CA ALA A 262 10.59 3.23 29.34
C ALA A 262 11.51 4.48 29.34
N SER A 263 10.95 5.67 29.27
CA SER A 263 11.70 6.93 29.24
C SER A 263 12.56 7.11 30.50
N ASN A 264 12.06 6.66 31.65
CA ASN A 264 12.77 6.75 32.90
C ASN A 264 14.04 5.88 32.97
N LEU A 265 14.13 4.83 32.13
CA LEU A 265 15.32 4.00 31.99
C LEU A 265 16.35 4.63 31.05
N LEU A 266 15.89 5.29 29.99
CA LEU A 266 16.75 5.92 28.98
C LEU A 266 17.33 7.25 29.45
N LYS A 267 16.55 8.06 30.19
CA LYS A 267 16.95 9.39 30.66
C LYS A 267 18.30 9.44 31.41
N PRO A 268 18.57 8.55 32.36
CA PRO A 268 19.86 8.57 33.09
C PRO A 268 21.05 8.24 32.18
N ALA A 269 20.95 7.22 31.32
CA ALA A 269 22.00 6.79 30.41
C ALA A 269 22.33 7.87 29.35
N LEU A 270 21.26 8.50 28.75
CA LEU A 270 21.42 9.64 27.86
C LEU A 270 21.98 10.88 28.57
N ALA A 271 21.65 11.06 29.85
CA ALA A 271 22.13 12.22 30.63
C ALA A 271 23.62 12.12 30.93
N ARG A 272 24.12 10.94 31.26
CA ARG A 272 25.54 10.68 31.52
C ARG A 272 26.38 10.60 30.25
N GLY A 273 25.72 10.49 29.06
CA GLY A 273 26.41 10.31 27.79
C GLY A 273 26.93 8.88 27.55
N GLU A 274 26.50 7.92 28.37
CA GLU A 274 26.85 6.50 28.30
C GLU A 274 26.11 5.79 27.18
N LEU A 275 24.92 6.30 26.82
CA LEU A 275 24.12 5.84 25.68
C LEU A 275 24.17 6.87 24.54
N ARG A 276 24.60 6.45 23.36
CA ARG A 276 24.43 7.16 22.11
C ARG A 276 23.27 6.57 21.35
N ALA A 277 22.27 7.38 21.03
CA ALA A 277 21.06 6.93 20.38
C ALA A 277 20.70 7.80 19.17
N ILE A 278 20.16 7.16 18.13
CA ILE A 278 19.48 7.79 17.02
C ILE A 278 18.01 7.43 17.18
N GLY A 279 17.13 8.41 17.30
CA GLY A 279 15.68 8.18 17.30
C GLY A 279 15.06 8.46 15.94
N ALA A 280 13.94 7.82 15.63
CA ALA A 280 13.08 8.18 14.51
C ALA A 280 11.63 8.31 14.98
N THR A 281 10.90 9.32 14.47
CA THR A 281 9.50 9.56 14.83
C THR A 281 8.85 10.52 13.81
N THR A 282 7.54 10.71 13.88
CA THR A 282 6.85 11.75 13.13
C THR A 282 6.89 13.10 13.85
N LEU A 283 6.53 14.19 13.14
CA LEU A 283 6.53 15.54 13.74
C LEU A 283 5.50 15.65 14.86
N ASP A 284 4.32 15.11 14.67
CA ASP A 284 3.23 15.17 15.64
C ASP A 284 3.54 14.37 16.90
N GLU A 285 4.10 13.18 16.73
CA GLU A 285 4.56 12.33 17.85
C GLU A 285 5.71 12.97 18.61
N TYR A 286 6.66 13.60 17.89
CA TYR A 286 7.74 14.34 18.53
C TYR A 286 7.19 15.45 19.43
N ARG A 287 6.28 16.28 18.92
CA ARG A 287 5.63 17.36 19.68
C ARG A 287 4.84 16.83 20.87
N LYS A 288 4.12 15.74 20.66
CA LYS A 288 3.23 15.17 21.68
C LYS A 288 3.97 14.51 22.82
N TYR A 289 5.08 13.81 22.56
CA TYR A 289 5.75 12.96 23.53
C TYR A 289 7.15 13.43 23.92
N ILE A 290 7.96 13.92 22.99
CA ILE A 290 9.38 14.25 23.27
C ILE A 290 9.55 15.70 23.67
N GLU A 291 8.93 16.63 22.96
CA GLU A 291 9.04 18.06 23.24
C GLU A 291 8.42 18.47 24.58
N LYS A 292 7.40 17.75 25.02
CA LYS A 292 6.80 17.94 26.35
C LYS A 292 7.71 17.52 27.49
N ASP A 293 8.61 16.58 27.25
CA ASP A 293 9.57 16.12 28.23
C ASP A 293 10.89 16.91 28.12
N LYS A 294 11.03 17.97 28.92
CA LYS A 294 12.19 18.85 28.90
C LYS A 294 13.55 18.15 29.13
N ALA A 295 13.54 16.97 29.73
CA ALA A 295 14.75 16.20 29.96
C ALA A 295 15.22 15.51 28.68
N LEU A 296 14.31 14.96 27.89
CA LEU A 296 14.58 14.35 26.59
C LEU A 296 14.86 15.41 25.53
N GLU A 297 14.06 16.48 25.45
CA GLU A 297 14.26 17.61 24.52
C GLU A 297 15.68 18.18 24.57
N ARG A 298 16.25 18.28 25.77
CA ARG A 298 17.63 18.77 25.96
C ARG A 298 18.72 17.79 25.53
N ARG A 299 18.37 16.54 25.27
CA ARG A 299 19.31 15.45 24.92
C ARG A 299 19.27 15.09 23.45
N PHE A 300 18.12 15.26 22.82
CA PHE A 300 17.93 15.00 21.40
C PHE A 300 18.10 16.27 20.55
N GLN A 301 18.70 16.09 19.37
CA GLN A 301 18.79 17.14 18.35
C GLN A 301 17.96 16.72 17.15
N GLN A 302 17.03 17.56 16.76
CA GLN A 302 16.17 17.35 15.60
C GLN A 302 16.96 17.33 14.28
N VAL A 303 16.65 16.38 13.44
CA VAL A 303 17.10 16.26 12.04
C VAL A 303 15.85 16.00 11.20
N TYR A 304 15.46 16.99 10.41
CA TYR A 304 14.27 16.89 9.59
C TYR A 304 14.54 16.07 8.32
N CYS A 305 13.69 15.08 8.10
CA CYS A 305 13.68 14.23 6.93
C CYS A 305 12.51 14.67 6.04
N LYS A 306 12.80 15.42 5.00
CA LYS A 306 11.79 15.90 4.06
C LYS A 306 11.36 14.77 3.13
N GLU A 307 10.13 14.88 2.61
CA GLU A 307 9.71 14.05 1.48
C GLU A 307 10.62 14.33 0.28
N PRO A 308 11.16 13.29 -0.39
CA PRO A 308 11.98 13.49 -1.59
C PRO A 308 11.15 14.02 -2.74
N THR A 309 11.80 14.70 -3.67
CA THR A 309 11.16 15.14 -4.91
C THR A 309 10.85 13.95 -5.82
N VAL A 310 10.09 14.18 -6.88
CA VAL A 310 9.81 13.14 -7.89
C VAL A 310 11.11 12.68 -8.55
N GLU A 311 12.01 13.62 -8.87
CA GLU A 311 13.32 13.33 -9.47
C GLU A 311 14.19 12.48 -8.53
N ASP A 312 14.26 12.85 -7.24
CA ASP A 312 14.99 12.06 -6.24
C ASP A 312 14.39 10.65 -6.11
N THR A 313 13.07 10.56 -6.15
CA THR A 313 12.36 9.26 -6.08
C THR A 313 12.67 8.38 -7.28
N ILE A 314 12.72 8.94 -8.50
CA ILE A 314 13.13 8.20 -9.70
C ILE A 314 14.56 7.68 -9.53
N ALA A 315 15.47 8.51 -9.00
CA ALA A 315 16.85 8.07 -8.74
C ALA A 315 16.90 6.92 -7.70
N ILE A 316 16.08 7.01 -6.64
CA ILE A 316 15.96 5.94 -5.63
C ILE A 316 15.44 4.64 -6.28
N LEU A 317 14.36 4.72 -7.07
CA LEU A 317 13.78 3.56 -7.74
C LEU A 317 14.77 2.90 -8.71
N ARG A 318 15.53 3.70 -9.48
CA ARG A 318 16.60 3.20 -10.36
C ARG A 318 17.68 2.46 -9.58
N GLY A 319 18.03 2.92 -8.38
CA GLY A 319 19.02 2.26 -7.53
C GLY A 319 18.51 0.99 -6.85
N LEU A 320 17.19 0.83 -6.72
CA LEU A 320 16.56 -0.36 -6.18
C LEU A 320 16.14 -1.38 -7.25
N LYS A 321 16.07 -0.95 -8.51
CA LYS A 321 15.58 -1.71 -9.65
C LYS A 321 16.13 -3.14 -9.70
N ASP A 322 17.46 -3.29 -9.71
CA ASP A 322 18.10 -4.58 -9.90
C ASP A 322 17.72 -5.59 -8.80
N LYS A 323 17.57 -5.11 -7.56
CA LYS A 323 17.14 -5.94 -6.44
C LYS A 323 15.69 -6.42 -6.57
N TYR A 324 14.79 -5.55 -7.02
CA TYR A 324 13.40 -5.92 -7.27
C TYR A 324 13.29 -6.87 -8.47
N GLU A 325 14.07 -6.64 -9.54
CA GLU A 325 14.14 -7.54 -10.69
C GLU A 325 14.59 -8.95 -10.31
N VAL A 326 15.60 -9.06 -9.44
CA VAL A 326 16.10 -10.36 -8.96
C VAL A 326 15.07 -11.01 -8.04
N HIS A 327 14.49 -10.24 -7.11
CA HIS A 327 13.52 -10.78 -6.13
C HIS A 327 12.26 -11.34 -6.80
N HIS A 328 11.70 -10.62 -7.77
CA HIS A 328 10.47 -11.04 -8.45
C HIS A 328 10.73 -11.89 -9.70
N GLY A 329 11.93 -11.82 -10.26
CA GLY A 329 12.28 -12.53 -11.50
C GLY A 329 11.64 -11.91 -12.74
N VAL A 330 11.39 -10.61 -12.72
CA VAL A 330 10.78 -9.83 -13.81
C VAL A 330 11.70 -8.68 -14.21
N ARG A 331 11.49 -8.10 -15.38
CA ARG A 331 12.21 -6.92 -15.85
C ARG A 331 11.38 -5.67 -15.63
N ILE A 332 11.99 -4.58 -15.14
CA ILE A 332 11.32 -3.32 -14.88
C ILE A 332 11.84 -2.29 -15.89
N LYS A 333 10.96 -1.76 -16.76
CA LYS A 333 11.33 -0.69 -17.68
C LYS A 333 11.54 0.62 -16.94
N ASP A 334 12.42 1.49 -17.45
CA ASP A 334 12.65 2.81 -16.86
C ASP A 334 11.39 3.68 -16.88
N GLU A 335 10.58 3.57 -17.93
CA GLU A 335 9.28 4.25 -18.03
C GLU A 335 8.33 3.89 -16.88
N ALA A 336 8.35 2.61 -16.42
CA ALA A 336 7.57 2.17 -15.27
C ALA A 336 8.03 2.82 -13.96
N LEU A 337 9.35 2.99 -13.77
CA LEU A 337 9.90 3.68 -12.59
C LEU A 337 9.53 5.16 -12.57
N VAL A 338 9.63 5.81 -13.73
CA VAL A 338 9.20 7.20 -13.90
C VAL A 338 7.70 7.33 -13.63
N ALA A 339 6.89 6.44 -14.22
CA ALA A 339 5.45 6.41 -14.00
C ALA A 339 5.11 6.18 -12.52
N ALA A 340 5.78 5.25 -11.84
CA ALA A 340 5.56 4.99 -10.42
C ALA A 340 5.79 6.24 -9.56
N ALA A 341 6.85 7.00 -9.80
CA ALA A 341 7.13 8.23 -9.07
C ALA A 341 6.13 9.34 -9.40
N VAL A 342 5.88 9.60 -10.68
CA VAL A 342 5.01 10.70 -11.14
C VAL A 342 3.55 10.43 -10.79
N LEU A 343 3.05 9.23 -11.12
CA LEU A 343 1.64 8.88 -10.92
C LEU A 343 1.31 8.70 -9.44
N SER A 344 2.23 8.10 -8.63
CA SER A 344 1.99 8.02 -7.19
C SER A 344 1.94 9.39 -6.53
N ASN A 345 2.81 10.31 -6.92
CA ASN A 345 2.80 11.66 -6.41
C ASN A 345 1.47 12.38 -6.74
N ARG A 346 0.95 12.15 -7.94
CA ARG A 346 -0.28 12.78 -8.44
C ARG A 346 -1.55 12.16 -7.87
N TYR A 347 -1.62 10.82 -7.77
CA TYR A 347 -2.86 10.09 -7.49
C TYR A 347 -2.96 9.52 -6.09
N ILE A 348 -1.85 9.37 -5.36
CA ILE A 348 -1.83 8.85 -3.99
C ILE A 348 -1.43 9.98 -3.04
N THR A 349 -2.43 10.69 -2.50
CA THR A 349 -2.21 11.88 -1.67
C THR A 349 -2.10 11.59 -0.17
N ASN A 350 -2.51 10.40 0.28
CA ASN A 350 -2.52 10.01 1.68
C ASN A 350 -1.23 9.30 2.14
N ARG A 351 -0.25 9.13 1.26
CA ARG A 351 1.06 8.52 1.52
C ARG A 351 2.17 9.38 0.91
N PHE A 352 3.39 9.21 1.39
CA PHE A 352 4.53 10.02 1.01
C PHE A 352 5.53 9.26 0.13
N LEU A 353 6.26 9.99 -0.70
CA LEU A 353 7.41 9.48 -1.43
C LEU A 353 8.58 9.20 -0.46
N PRO A 354 9.45 8.22 -0.76
CA PRO A 354 9.44 7.32 -1.91
C PRO A 354 8.59 6.06 -1.70
N ASP A 355 8.08 5.81 -0.50
CA ASP A 355 7.42 4.58 -0.07
C ASP A 355 6.27 4.17 -0.99
N LYS A 356 5.34 5.10 -1.29
CA LYS A 356 4.21 4.84 -2.18
C LYS A 356 4.63 4.45 -3.61
N ALA A 357 5.76 4.97 -4.10
CA ALA A 357 6.27 4.64 -5.43
C ALA A 357 7.00 3.28 -5.44
N ILE A 358 7.71 2.96 -4.36
CA ILE A 358 8.36 1.66 -4.16
C ILE A 358 7.30 0.56 -4.09
N ASP A 359 6.26 0.76 -3.29
CA ASP A 359 5.16 -0.21 -3.14
C ASP A 359 4.43 -0.47 -4.47
N LEU A 360 4.24 0.56 -5.32
CA LEU A 360 3.65 0.37 -6.64
C LEU A 360 4.51 -0.54 -7.54
N VAL A 361 5.82 -0.33 -7.53
CA VAL A 361 6.74 -1.16 -8.30
C VAL A 361 6.75 -2.59 -7.77
N ASP A 362 6.76 -2.75 -6.44
CA ASP A 362 6.74 -4.05 -5.78
C ASP A 362 5.46 -4.82 -6.09
N GLU A 363 4.30 -4.16 -6.02
CA GLU A 363 3.02 -4.78 -6.34
C GLU A 363 2.87 -5.13 -7.81
N ALA A 364 3.26 -4.23 -8.72
CA ALA A 364 3.24 -4.52 -10.15
C ALA A 364 4.16 -5.71 -10.49
N ALA A 365 5.34 -5.77 -9.86
CA ALA A 365 6.26 -6.88 -10.02
C ALA A 365 5.69 -8.20 -9.47
N SER A 366 5.01 -8.13 -8.34
CA SER A 366 4.34 -9.28 -7.75
C SER A 366 3.17 -9.77 -8.61
N GLN A 367 2.36 -8.87 -9.17
CA GLN A 367 1.26 -9.23 -10.08
C GLN A 367 1.79 -9.92 -11.34
N LEU A 368 2.80 -9.34 -11.99
CA LEU A 368 3.39 -9.92 -13.18
C LEU A 368 4.03 -11.29 -12.90
N LYS A 369 4.69 -11.47 -11.76
CA LYS A 369 5.20 -12.76 -11.31
C LYS A 369 4.09 -13.80 -11.17
N ILE A 370 2.95 -13.43 -10.57
CA ILE A 370 1.79 -14.31 -10.44
C ILE A 370 1.24 -14.66 -11.83
N GLU A 371 1.19 -13.71 -12.78
CA GLU A 371 0.77 -13.97 -14.16
C GLU A 371 1.70 -14.97 -14.85
N ILE A 372 3.02 -14.85 -14.68
CA ILE A 372 4.02 -15.78 -15.24
C ILE A 372 3.91 -17.18 -14.62
N GLU A 373 3.67 -17.25 -13.31
CA GLU A 373 3.55 -18.53 -12.58
C GLU A 373 2.19 -19.19 -12.78
N SER A 374 1.15 -18.41 -13.12
CA SER A 374 -0.22 -18.89 -13.35
C SER A 374 -0.43 -19.34 -14.80
N GLN A 375 -1.44 -20.16 -15.03
CA GLN A 375 -1.87 -20.49 -16.39
C GLN A 375 -2.48 -19.26 -17.07
N PRO A 376 -2.12 -18.97 -18.34
CA PRO A 376 -2.78 -17.93 -19.14
C PRO A 376 -4.29 -18.12 -19.23
N THR A 377 -5.02 -16.99 -19.25
CA THR A 377 -6.49 -17.01 -19.27
C THR A 377 -7.06 -17.78 -20.47
N GLU A 378 -6.41 -17.69 -21.63
CA GLU A 378 -6.78 -18.41 -22.83
C GLU A 378 -6.66 -19.92 -22.63
N LEU A 379 -5.58 -20.38 -21.99
CA LEU A 379 -5.36 -21.80 -21.71
C LEU A 379 -6.39 -22.34 -20.71
N ASP A 380 -6.70 -21.58 -19.65
CA ASP A 380 -7.75 -21.93 -18.68
C ASP A 380 -9.15 -22.00 -19.33
N GLN A 381 -9.48 -21.09 -20.24
CA GLN A 381 -10.73 -21.13 -21.01
C GLN A 381 -10.83 -22.37 -21.87
N LEU A 382 -9.76 -22.75 -22.58
CA LEU A 382 -9.72 -23.98 -23.38
C LEU A 382 -9.88 -25.22 -22.50
N GLU A 383 -9.22 -25.27 -21.34
CA GLU A 383 -9.35 -26.39 -20.40
C GLU A 383 -10.78 -26.53 -19.85
N ARG A 384 -11.42 -25.41 -19.51
CA ARG A 384 -12.84 -25.42 -19.10
C ARG A 384 -13.77 -25.87 -20.22
N LYS A 385 -13.52 -25.41 -21.45
CA LYS A 385 -14.30 -25.83 -22.61
C LYS A 385 -14.12 -27.32 -22.92
N ILE A 386 -12.89 -27.84 -22.81
CA ILE A 386 -12.60 -29.29 -22.93
C ILE A 386 -13.35 -30.06 -21.85
N LEU A 387 -13.36 -29.57 -20.60
CA LEU A 387 -14.10 -30.22 -19.50
C LEU A 387 -15.60 -30.25 -19.80
N GLN A 388 -16.20 -29.17 -20.28
CA GLN A 388 -17.60 -29.07 -20.63
C GLN A 388 -17.98 -30.02 -21.78
N LEU A 389 -17.15 -30.06 -22.83
CA LEU A 389 -17.37 -30.95 -23.97
C LEU A 389 -17.20 -32.42 -23.57
N ASN A 390 -16.29 -32.76 -22.66
CA ASN A 390 -16.18 -34.13 -22.14
C ASN A 390 -17.40 -34.54 -21.33
N ILE A 391 -17.99 -33.65 -20.53
CA ILE A 391 -19.23 -33.91 -19.82
C ILE A 391 -20.37 -34.17 -20.83
N GLU A 392 -20.49 -33.32 -21.86
CA GLU A 392 -21.50 -33.51 -22.94
C GLU A 392 -21.29 -34.83 -23.70
N LYS A 393 -20.01 -35.16 -24.01
CA LYS A 393 -19.65 -36.46 -24.64
C LYS A 393 -20.10 -37.65 -23.80
N GLN A 394 -19.85 -37.60 -22.50
CA GLN A 394 -20.22 -38.67 -21.58
C GLN A 394 -21.76 -38.84 -21.49
N ALA A 395 -22.51 -37.72 -21.49
CA ALA A 395 -23.96 -37.74 -21.51
C ALA A 395 -24.50 -38.37 -22.82
N LEU A 396 -24.02 -37.88 -23.99
CA LEU A 396 -24.44 -38.37 -25.30
C LEU A 396 -24.02 -39.82 -25.59
N SER A 397 -22.93 -40.31 -25.00
CA SER A 397 -22.47 -41.68 -25.19
C SER A 397 -23.45 -42.73 -24.62
N ASN A 398 -24.30 -42.33 -23.68
CA ASN A 398 -25.31 -43.18 -23.08
C ASN A 398 -26.64 -43.20 -23.86
N GLU A 399 -26.77 -42.36 -24.89
CA GLU A 399 -27.96 -42.26 -25.72
C GLU A 399 -27.79 -43.05 -27.03
N ASN A 400 -28.86 -43.70 -27.53
CA ASN A 400 -28.78 -44.60 -28.70
C ASN A 400 -29.49 -44.06 -29.95
N ASP A 401 -30.10 -42.86 -29.89
CA ASP A 401 -30.79 -42.24 -31.00
C ASP A 401 -29.86 -41.68 -32.09
N ALA A 402 -30.36 -41.53 -33.31
CA ALA A 402 -29.53 -41.11 -34.46
C ALA A 402 -29.03 -39.67 -34.34
N ALA A 403 -29.82 -38.76 -33.69
CA ALA A 403 -29.46 -37.37 -33.51
C ALA A 403 -28.30 -37.21 -32.52
N SER A 404 -28.32 -37.97 -31.42
CA SER A 404 -27.25 -37.99 -30.42
C SER A 404 -25.93 -38.54 -30.99
N LYS A 405 -26.00 -39.54 -31.88
CA LYS A 405 -24.84 -40.09 -32.59
C LYS A 405 -24.20 -39.09 -33.56
N ASP A 406 -25.01 -38.32 -34.28
CA ASP A 406 -24.50 -37.25 -35.16
C ASP A 406 -23.91 -36.09 -34.37
N ARG A 407 -24.53 -35.72 -33.25
CA ARG A 407 -23.99 -34.70 -32.34
C ARG A 407 -22.68 -35.17 -31.74
N LEU A 408 -22.58 -36.42 -31.30
CA LEU A 408 -21.37 -37.03 -30.73
C LEU A 408 -20.19 -36.96 -31.70
N LYS A 409 -20.37 -37.28 -33.00
CA LYS A 409 -19.33 -37.17 -34.01
C LYS A 409 -18.84 -35.75 -34.23
N LYS A 410 -19.76 -34.78 -34.24
CA LYS A 410 -19.40 -33.34 -34.35
C LYS A 410 -18.61 -32.89 -33.11
N LEU A 411 -19.08 -33.29 -31.95
CA LEU A 411 -18.43 -32.96 -30.67
C LEU A 411 -17.05 -33.57 -30.53
N GLU A 412 -16.85 -34.82 -30.98
CA GLU A 412 -15.54 -35.47 -31.01
C GLU A 412 -14.54 -34.74 -31.91
N LYS A 413 -15.00 -34.23 -33.05
CA LYS A 413 -14.16 -33.41 -33.92
C LYS A 413 -13.81 -32.07 -33.28
N GLU A 414 -14.79 -31.38 -32.73
CA GLU A 414 -14.56 -30.09 -32.00
C GLU A 414 -13.63 -30.29 -30.81
N LEU A 415 -13.80 -31.39 -30.07
CA LEU A 415 -12.95 -31.72 -28.93
C LEU A 415 -11.52 -31.99 -29.36
N SER A 416 -11.30 -32.72 -30.47
CA SER A 416 -9.95 -32.97 -30.98
C SER A 416 -9.23 -31.69 -31.43
N GLU A 417 -9.93 -30.78 -32.09
CA GLU A 417 -9.40 -29.49 -32.53
C GLU A 417 -9.00 -28.62 -31.32
N ILE A 418 -9.85 -28.51 -30.28
CA ILE A 418 -9.58 -27.74 -29.08
C ILE A 418 -8.45 -28.36 -28.24
N VAL A 419 -8.39 -29.71 -28.18
CA VAL A 419 -7.28 -30.40 -27.47
C VAL A 419 -5.95 -30.17 -28.16
N GLU A 420 -5.91 -30.15 -29.50
CA GLU A 420 -4.71 -29.85 -30.26
C GLU A 420 -4.26 -28.41 -30.05
N GLU A 421 -5.17 -27.44 -30.08
CA GLU A 421 -4.92 -26.02 -29.79
C GLU A 421 -4.39 -25.83 -28.36
N ARG A 422 -5.04 -26.45 -27.36
CA ARG A 422 -4.60 -26.44 -25.95
C ARG A 422 -3.20 -27.01 -25.79
N ASN A 423 -2.90 -28.15 -26.46
CA ASN A 423 -1.57 -28.76 -26.38
C ASN A 423 -0.49 -27.86 -27.00
N GLY A 424 -0.79 -27.20 -28.12
CA GLY A 424 0.10 -26.21 -28.72
C GLY A 424 0.40 -25.05 -27.79
N MET A 425 -0.64 -24.41 -27.23
CA MET A 425 -0.49 -23.32 -26.28
C MET A 425 0.24 -23.73 -25.00
N LYS A 426 -0.07 -24.93 -24.48
CA LYS A 426 0.60 -25.44 -23.28
C LYS A 426 2.09 -25.66 -23.49
N LEU A 427 2.48 -26.21 -24.63
CA LEU A 427 3.89 -26.42 -24.98
C LEU A 427 4.63 -25.08 -25.12
N GLN A 428 3.97 -24.08 -25.75
CA GLN A 428 4.52 -22.73 -25.88
C GLN A 428 4.70 -22.11 -24.49
N TRP A 429 3.69 -22.12 -23.63
CA TRP A 429 3.74 -21.62 -22.26
C TRP A 429 4.85 -22.29 -21.43
N ASP A 430 4.95 -23.63 -21.47
CA ASP A 430 6.00 -24.37 -20.75
C ASP A 430 7.41 -23.99 -21.24
N ASN A 431 7.59 -23.72 -22.53
CA ASN A 431 8.87 -23.28 -23.09
C ASN A 431 9.21 -21.83 -22.68
N GLU A 432 8.26 -20.92 -22.77
CA GLU A 432 8.44 -19.53 -22.32
C GLU A 432 8.78 -19.48 -20.83
N LYS A 433 8.06 -20.22 -19.99
CA LYS A 433 8.32 -20.31 -18.56
C LYS A 433 9.72 -20.83 -18.23
N LYS A 434 10.18 -21.86 -18.92
CA LYS A 434 11.55 -22.38 -18.72
C LYS A 434 12.62 -21.35 -19.05
N ARG A 435 12.44 -20.60 -20.15
CA ARG A 435 13.39 -19.53 -20.52
C ARG A 435 13.45 -18.44 -19.45
N ILE A 436 12.30 -18.01 -18.95
CA ILE A 436 12.24 -17.01 -17.86
C ILE A 436 12.97 -17.52 -16.61
N GLU A 437 12.74 -18.78 -16.23
CA GLU A 437 13.43 -19.39 -15.10
C GLU A 437 14.95 -19.48 -15.28
N GLU A 438 15.43 -19.74 -16.49
CA GLU A 438 16.86 -19.76 -16.83
C GLU A 438 17.49 -18.35 -16.70
N ILE A 439 16.84 -17.33 -17.26
CA ILE A 439 17.27 -15.93 -17.15
C ILE A 439 17.32 -15.49 -15.68
N ARG A 440 16.31 -15.86 -14.90
CA ARG A 440 16.26 -15.57 -13.48
C ARG A 440 17.45 -16.18 -12.71
N LYS A 441 17.73 -17.46 -12.92
CA LYS A 441 18.89 -18.12 -12.28
C LYS A 441 20.22 -17.45 -12.63
N LEU A 442 20.40 -17.07 -13.90
CA LEU A 442 21.61 -16.34 -14.32
C LEU A 442 21.73 -14.98 -13.62
N LYS A 443 20.63 -14.25 -13.43
CA LYS A 443 20.62 -12.98 -12.68
C LYS A 443 20.95 -13.20 -11.19
N GLU A 444 20.35 -14.19 -10.54
CA GLU A 444 20.62 -14.57 -9.14
C GLU A 444 22.11 -14.93 -8.95
N GLU A 445 22.69 -15.75 -9.83
CA GLU A 445 24.10 -16.10 -9.78
C GLU A 445 25.03 -14.88 -9.98
N LEU A 446 24.66 -13.98 -10.89
CA LEU A 446 25.43 -12.76 -11.15
C LEU A 446 25.42 -11.82 -9.94
N GLU A 447 24.30 -11.67 -9.26
CA GLU A 447 24.19 -10.86 -8.04
C GLU A 447 25.01 -11.48 -6.89
N GLU A 448 24.94 -12.80 -6.70
CA GLU A 448 25.78 -13.48 -5.72
C GLU A 448 27.28 -13.29 -5.98
N LEU A 449 27.70 -13.28 -7.25
CA LEU A 449 29.10 -13.05 -7.59
C LEU A 449 29.52 -11.59 -7.38
N ASN A 450 28.65 -10.62 -7.65
CA ASN A 450 28.90 -9.22 -7.34
C ASN A 450 29.06 -8.97 -5.82
N ILE A 451 28.22 -9.62 -5.01
CA ILE A 451 28.33 -9.57 -3.55
C ILE A 451 29.67 -10.17 -3.10
N LYS A 452 30.05 -11.33 -3.62
CA LYS A 452 31.32 -12.01 -3.29
C LYS A 452 32.54 -11.19 -3.76
N GLU A 453 32.48 -10.55 -4.93
CA GLU A 453 33.54 -9.64 -5.44
C GLU A 453 33.76 -8.46 -4.47
N THR A 454 32.68 -7.80 -4.09
CA THR A 454 32.73 -6.67 -3.15
C THR A 454 33.28 -7.10 -1.78
N GLN A 455 32.87 -8.27 -1.30
CA GLN A 455 33.35 -8.83 -0.04
C GLN A 455 34.85 -9.13 -0.09
N TYR A 456 35.35 -9.81 -1.12
CA TYR A 456 36.78 -10.11 -1.27
C TYR A 456 37.64 -8.87 -1.48
N THR A 457 37.09 -7.85 -2.16
CA THR A 457 37.78 -6.56 -2.29
C THR A 457 37.99 -5.89 -0.94
N ARG A 458 36.98 -5.91 -0.07
CA ARG A 458 37.07 -5.37 1.30
C ARG A 458 37.98 -6.18 2.21
N GLU A 459 38.00 -7.50 2.05
CA GLU A 459 38.89 -8.37 2.81
C GLU A 459 40.37 -8.27 2.35
N GLY A 460 40.63 -7.48 1.30
CA GLY A 460 41.96 -7.32 0.71
C GLY A 460 42.42 -8.51 -0.15
N ASN A 461 41.51 -9.47 -0.42
CA ASN A 461 41.83 -10.63 -1.27
C ASN A 461 41.62 -10.30 -2.73
N LEU A 462 42.46 -9.37 -3.22
CA LEU A 462 42.37 -8.84 -4.59
C LEU A 462 42.49 -9.88 -5.67
N ALA A 463 43.17 -11.01 -5.40
CA ALA A 463 43.31 -12.11 -6.38
C ALA A 463 41.98 -12.79 -6.66
N LYS A 464 41.23 -13.14 -5.63
CA LYS A 464 39.88 -13.74 -5.78
C LYS A 464 38.86 -12.73 -6.30
N ALA A 465 38.93 -11.47 -5.87
CA ALA A 465 38.09 -10.41 -6.41
C ALA A 465 38.32 -10.23 -7.92
N ALA A 466 39.58 -10.23 -8.38
CA ALA A 466 39.93 -10.12 -9.79
C ALA A 466 39.46 -11.36 -10.60
N GLU A 467 39.57 -12.57 -10.06
CA GLU A 467 39.06 -13.77 -10.72
C GLU A 467 37.55 -13.69 -10.97
N ILE A 468 36.80 -13.21 -10.00
CA ILE A 468 35.34 -13.06 -10.12
C ILE A 468 35.03 -11.95 -11.12
N LYS A 469 35.63 -10.77 -10.96
CA LYS A 469 35.35 -9.55 -11.73
C LYS A 469 35.69 -9.68 -13.22
N TYR A 470 36.84 -10.26 -13.52
CA TYR A 470 37.35 -10.35 -14.90
C TYR A 470 37.16 -11.73 -15.55
N GLY A 471 36.77 -12.74 -14.75
CA GLY A 471 36.54 -14.10 -15.25
C GLY A 471 35.04 -14.44 -15.26
N LYS A 472 34.45 -14.62 -14.06
CA LYS A 472 33.10 -15.21 -13.92
C LYS A 472 31.97 -14.25 -14.28
N ILE A 473 32.05 -12.98 -13.84
CA ILE A 473 31.00 -11.97 -14.13
C ILE A 473 30.86 -11.74 -15.65
N PRO A 474 31.92 -11.49 -16.45
CA PRO A 474 31.79 -11.32 -17.89
C PRO A 474 31.24 -12.55 -18.61
N GLU A 475 31.59 -13.76 -18.16
CA GLU A 475 31.07 -15.01 -18.74
C GLU A 475 29.57 -15.13 -18.53
N LEU A 476 29.07 -14.88 -17.29
CA LEU A 476 27.64 -14.92 -16.99
C LEU A 476 26.87 -13.79 -17.66
N THR A 477 27.45 -12.58 -17.73
CA THR A 477 26.85 -11.45 -18.44
C THR A 477 26.66 -11.79 -19.91
N LYS A 478 27.65 -12.42 -20.56
CA LYS A 478 27.52 -12.87 -21.94
C LYS A 478 26.44 -13.94 -22.13
N LYS A 479 26.35 -14.91 -21.23
CA LYS A 479 25.28 -15.92 -21.26
C LYS A 479 23.90 -15.28 -21.08
N LEU A 480 23.78 -14.27 -20.20
CA LEU A 480 22.56 -13.54 -19.97
C LEU A 480 22.16 -12.69 -21.20
N GLU A 481 23.12 -12.04 -21.86
CA GLU A 481 22.89 -11.33 -23.11
C GLU A 481 22.43 -12.25 -24.23
N GLU A 482 23.06 -13.43 -24.38
CA GLU A 482 22.69 -14.46 -25.35
C GLU A 482 21.25 -14.97 -25.08
N ALA A 483 20.91 -15.27 -23.83
CA ALA A 483 19.56 -15.68 -23.43
C ALA A 483 18.52 -14.61 -23.70
N ASN A 484 18.83 -13.34 -23.41
CA ASN A 484 17.96 -12.21 -23.72
C ASN A 484 17.78 -11.99 -25.24
N LEU A 485 18.83 -12.17 -26.04
CA LEU A 485 18.75 -12.08 -27.49
C LEU A 485 17.94 -13.21 -28.13
N GLU A 486 18.03 -14.42 -27.60
CA GLU A 486 17.17 -15.52 -28.04
C GLU A 486 15.71 -15.27 -27.68
N ASN A 487 15.48 -14.72 -26.52
CA ASN A 487 14.14 -14.34 -26.06
C ASN A 487 13.54 -13.20 -26.91
N SER A 488 14.33 -12.21 -27.35
CA SER A 488 13.85 -11.08 -28.17
C SER A 488 13.60 -11.44 -29.64
N LYS A 489 14.02 -12.58 -30.14
CA LYS A 489 13.79 -13.03 -31.54
C LYS A 489 12.36 -13.55 -31.77
N ASP A 490 11.66 -13.97 -30.75
CA ASP A 490 10.26 -14.38 -30.86
C ASP A 490 9.41 -13.09 -30.95
N ASN A 491 8.53 -12.98 -31.97
CA ASN A 491 7.65 -11.82 -32.19
C ASN A 491 6.87 -11.51 -30.91
N GLU A 492 6.98 -10.28 -30.42
CA GLU A 492 6.27 -9.79 -29.21
C GLU A 492 4.76 -10.04 -29.28
N ASP A 493 4.16 -9.91 -30.47
CA ASP A 493 2.71 -10.13 -30.71
C ASP A 493 2.24 -11.59 -30.52
N LYS A 494 3.17 -12.56 -30.41
CA LYS A 494 2.82 -13.99 -30.28
C LYS A 494 3.17 -14.60 -28.93
N ARG A 495 3.70 -13.82 -28.00
CA ARG A 495 4.05 -14.30 -26.67
C ARG A 495 2.81 -14.44 -25.79
N LEU A 496 2.74 -15.54 -25.06
CA LEU A 496 1.70 -15.78 -24.05
C LEU A 496 2.04 -15.10 -22.72
N LEU A 497 3.33 -14.95 -22.39
CA LEU A 497 3.80 -14.37 -21.14
C LEU A 497 4.51 -13.04 -21.39
N ARG A 498 4.13 -12.04 -20.61
CA ARG A 498 4.85 -10.76 -20.52
C ARG A 498 5.92 -10.88 -19.44
N GLU A 499 7.09 -10.30 -19.69
CA GLU A 499 8.24 -10.37 -18.76
C GLU A 499 8.63 -9.00 -18.22
N GLU A 500 8.09 -7.95 -18.78
CA GLU A 500 8.48 -6.57 -18.53
C GLU A 500 7.32 -5.77 -17.93
N ILE A 501 7.62 -5.04 -16.88
CA ILE A 501 6.70 -4.08 -16.27
C ILE A 501 6.79 -2.77 -17.05
N SER A 502 5.65 -2.30 -17.53
CA SER A 502 5.46 -1.06 -18.28
C SER A 502 4.78 0.02 -17.44
N GLU A 503 4.63 1.21 -18.01
CA GLU A 503 3.83 2.29 -17.45
C GLU A 503 2.36 1.88 -17.24
N ASP A 504 1.80 1.09 -18.16
CA ASP A 504 0.40 0.63 -18.08
C ASP A 504 0.17 -0.29 -16.87
N ASP A 505 1.14 -1.14 -16.51
CA ASP A 505 1.03 -2.02 -15.33
C ASP A 505 1.00 -1.20 -14.05
N ILE A 506 1.85 -0.18 -13.93
CA ILE A 506 1.84 0.77 -12.82
C ILE A 506 0.51 1.52 -12.75
N ALA A 507 0.01 1.98 -13.90
CA ALA A 507 -1.27 2.67 -13.98
C ALA A 507 -2.45 1.76 -13.58
N GLN A 508 -2.37 0.47 -13.89
CA GLN A 508 -3.36 -0.52 -13.49
C GLN A 508 -3.37 -0.71 -11.95
N VAL A 509 -2.20 -0.86 -11.33
CA VAL A 509 -2.10 -0.97 -9.86
C VAL A 509 -2.68 0.28 -9.19
N ILE A 510 -2.32 1.47 -9.66
CA ILE A 510 -2.89 2.72 -9.14
C ILE A 510 -4.40 2.76 -9.32
N SER A 511 -4.91 2.27 -10.44
CA SER A 511 -6.34 2.22 -10.71
C SER A 511 -7.07 1.32 -9.69
N VAL A 512 -6.46 0.21 -9.30
CA VAL A 512 -7.00 -0.68 -8.26
C VAL A 512 -6.97 -0.01 -6.89
N TRP A 513 -5.87 0.65 -6.53
CA TRP A 513 -5.72 1.28 -5.21
C TRP A 513 -6.61 2.50 -5.00
N THR A 514 -6.73 3.33 -6.04
CA THR A 514 -7.43 4.61 -5.95
C THR A 514 -8.87 4.55 -6.46
N GLY A 515 -9.22 3.50 -7.22
CA GLY A 515 -10.49 3.42 -7.94
C GLY A 515 -10.55 4.34 -9.17
N ILE A 516 -9.44 4.96 -9.57
CA ILE A 516 -9.36 5.88 -10.70
C ILE A 516 -8.85 5.11 -11.93
N PRO A 517 -9.52 5.14 -13.06
CA PRO A 517 -9.11 4.38 -14.26
C PRO A 517 -7.91 5.04 -14.96
N VAL A 518 -6.76 5.08 -14.28
CA VAL A 518 -5.53 5.76 -14.75
C VAL A 518 -5.03 5.18 -16.07
N SER A 519 -5.09 3.87 -16.25
CA SER A 519 -4.70 3.18 -17.49
C SER A 519 -5.47 3.68 -18.73
N LYS A 520 -6.77 4.00 -18.57
CA LYS A 520 -7.58 4.58 -19.65
C LYS A 520 -7.30 6.08 -19.86
N MET A 521 -6.70 6.75 -18.87
CA MET A 521 -6.39 8.18 -18.96
C MET A 521 -5.09 8.44 -19.72
N LEU A 522 -4.12 7.53 -19.68
CA LEU A 522 -2.80 7.71 -20.32
C LEU A 522 -2.86 7.57 -21.85
N ALA A 523 -3.61 6.60 -22.36
CA ALA A 523 -3.58 6.22 -23.77
C ALA A 523 -4.18 7.25 -24.77
N SER A 524 -4.97 8.23 -24.31
CA SER A 524 -5.69 9.14 -25.22
C SER A 524 -6.01 10.53 -24.65
N GLU A 525 -5.32 10.98 -23.60
CA GLU A 525 -5.72 12.22 -22.90
C GLU A 525 -5.87 13.43 -23.84
N LYS A 526 -4.92 13.70 -24.70
CA LYS A 526 -4.98 14.90 -25.57
C LYS A 526 -6.17 14.87 -26.55
N GLN A 527 -6.40 13.73 -27.20
CA GLN A 527 -7.52 13.60 -28.15
C GLN A 527 -8.87 13.56 -27.44
N LYS A 528 -8.93 12.94 -26.25
CA LYS A 528 -10.13 12.86 -25.42
C LYS A 528 -10.63 14.26 -25.02
N TYR A 529 -9.73 15.13 -24.53
CA TYR A 529 -10.09 16.52 -24.16
C TYR A 529 -10.42 17.40 -25.36
N LEU A 530 -9.86 17.12 -26.54
CA LEU A 530 -10.23 17.81 -27.78
C LEU A 530 -11.64 17.46 -28.29
N SER A 531 -12.15 16.27 -27.94
CA SER A 531 -13.48 15.81 -28.34
C SER A 531 -14.53 15.90 -27.20
N LEU A 532 -14.23 16.61 -26.12
CA LEU A 532 -15.05 16.71 -24.90
C LEU A 532 -16.47 17.16 -25.21
N GLU A 533 -16.63 18.22 -26.02
CA GLU A 533 -17.95 18.73 -26.36
C GLU A 533 -18.81 17.67 -27.06
N ASN A 534 -18.23 16.91 -27.99
CA ASN A 534 -18.97 15.88 -28.72
C ASN A 534 -19.50 14.78 -27.78
N VAL A 535 -18.76 14.47 -26.73
CA VAL A 535 -19.20 13.48 -25.74
C VAL A 535 -20.28 14.06 -24.83
N LEU A 536 -20.12 15.32 -24.40
CA LEU A 536 -21.10 15.96 -23.54
C LEU A 536 -22.43 16.17 -24.30
N HIS A 537 -22.38 16.57 -25.59
CA HIS A 537 -23.58 16.75 -26.42
C HIS A 537 -24.39 15.47 -26.64
N LYS A 538 -23.79 14.29 -26.59
CA LYS A 538 -24.53 13.03 -26.70
C LYS A 538 -25.55 12.86 -25.56
N ARG A 539 -25.27 13.36 -24.38
CA ARG A 539 -26.12 13.19 -23.19
C ARG A 539 -26.87 14.48 -22.80
N VAL A 540 -26.21 15.62 -22.97
CA VAL A 540 -26.79 16.94 -22.62
C VAL A 540 -27.15 17.66 -23.89
N ILE A 541 -28.45 17.83 -24.13
CA ILE A 541 -28.99 18.34 -25.38
C ILE A 541 -29.45 19.78 -25.22
N GLY A 542 -29.10 20.64 -26.15
CA GLY A 542 -29.60 22.02 -26.28
C GLY A 542 -28.99 23.00 -25.25
N GLN A 543 -27.78 22.76 -24.76
CA GLN A 543 -27.05 23.63 -23.84
C GLN A 543 -25.62 23.91 -24.35
N ASP A 544 -25.52 24.31 -25.61
CA ASP A 544 -24.25 24.40 -26.34
C ASP A 544 -23.26 25.39 -25.67
N GLU A 545 -23.76 26.55 -25.21
CA GLU A 545 -22.91 27.54 -24.52
C GLU A 545 -22.39 27.00 -23.20
N ALA A 546 -23.21 26.31 -22.41
CA ALA A 546 -22.81 25.71 -21.16
C ALA A 546 -21.75 24.62 -21.34
N ILE A 547 -21.93 23.78 -22.36
CA ILE A 547 -20.99 22.70 -22.67
C ILE A 547 -19.65 23.28 -23.11
N ASN A 548 -19.63 24.27 -23.98
CA ASN A 548 -18.41 24.91 -24.48
C ASN A 548 -17.64 25.60 -23.34
N SER A 549 -18.32 26.37 -22.49
CA SER A 549 -17.67 27.05 -21.35
C SER A 549 -17.02 26.08 -20.39
N VAL A 550 -17.69 24.96 -20.06
CA VAL A 550 -17.14 23.91 -19.21
C VAL A 550 -15.94 23.24 -19.87
N ALA A 551 -16.05 22.91 -21.17
CA ALA A 551 -14.99 22.25 -21.91
C ALA A 551 -13.72 23.13 -21.98
N ASP A 552 -13.88 24.43 -22.22
CA ASP A 552 -12.78 25.38 -22.30
C ASP A 552 -12.09 25.57 -20.95
N ALA A 553 -12.84 25.63 -19.85
CA ALA A 553 -12.26 25.73 -18.52
C ALA A 553 -11.45 24.46 -18.16
N ILE A 554 -11.97 23.29 -18.45
CA ILE A 554 -11.27 22.01 -18.22
C ILE A 554 -10.01 21.92 -19.08
N ARG A 555 -10.06 22.33 -20.35
CA ARG A 555 -8.88 22.38 -21.22
C ARG A 555 -7.80 23.34 -20.72
N ARG A 556 -8.18 24.54 -20.27
CA ARG A 556 -7.24 25.51 -19.67
C ARG A 556 -6.49 24.90 -18.49
N ASN A 557 -7.20 24.21 -17.62
CA ASN A 557 -6.58 23.56 -16.46
C ASN A 557 -5.64 22.42 -16.89
N ARG A 558 -6.10 21.54 -17.77
CA ARG A 558 -5.30 20.40 -18.26
C ARG A 558 -4.10 20.79 -19.10
N ALA A 559 -4.15 21.97 -19.74
CA ALA A 559 -3.00 22.54 -20.44
C ALA A 559 -1.97 23.18 -19.49
N GLY A 560 -2.19 23.17 -18.18
CA GLY A 560 -1.30 23.81 -17.21
C GLY A 560 -1.35 25.34 -17.21
N LEU A 561 -2.43 25.93 -17.73
CA LEU A 561 -2.62 27.39 -17.80
C LEU A 561 -3.40 27.94 -16.57
N SER A 562 -3.86 27.08 -15.69
CA SER A 562 -4.56 27.44 -14.45
C SER A 562 -3.62 27.28 -13.25
N ASP A 563 -3.98 27.89 -12.11
CA ASP A 563 -3.23 27.77 -10.86
C ASP A 563 -3.31 26.32 -10.32
N GLU A 564 -2.15 25.68 -10.11
CA GLU A 564 -2.04 24.31 -9.62
C GLU A 564 -2.58 24.11 -8.21
N ASN A 565 -2.78 25.19 -7.45
CA ASN A 565 -3.31 25.16 -6.10
C ASN A 565 -4.83 25.17 -6.05
N LYS A 566 -5.53 25.36 -7.16
CA LYS A 566 -6.99 25.40 -7.22
C LYS A 566 -7.58 24.06 -7.66
N PRO A 567 -8.91 23.83 -7.43
CA PRO A 567 -9.62 22.73 -8.03
C PRO A 567 -9.51 22.68 -9.55
N LEU A 568 -9.75 21.52 -10.17
CA LEU A 568 -9.72 21.35 -11.63
C LEU A 568 -10.67 22.30 -12.38
N GLY A 569 -11.73 22.73 -11.72
CA GLY A 569 -12.69 23.71 -12.19
C GLY A 569 -13.76 23.98 -11.16
N SER A 570 -14.23 25.22 -11.13
CA SER A 570 -15.29 25.67 -10.25
C SER A 570 -16.38 26.37 -11.07
N PHE A 571 -17.60 25.84 -11.01
CA PHE A 571 -18.70 26.27 -11.87
C PHE A 571 -19.94 26.62 -11.07
N LEU A 572 -20.61 27.71 -11.43
CA LEU A 572 -21.94 28.05 -10.95
C LEU A 572 -22.96 27.90 -12.09
N PHE A 573 -23.83 26.88 -11.98
CA PHE A 573 -24.88 26.60 -12.96
C PHE A 573 -26.19 27.27 -12.54
N ILE A 574 -26.63 28.19 -13.32
CA ILE A 574 -27.85 28.99 -13.05
C ILE A 574 -28.93 28.62 -14.08
N GLY A 575 -30.15 28.51 -13.63
CA GLY A 575 -31.27 28.27 -14.54
C GLY A 575 -32.45 27.52 -13.93
N PRO A 576 -33.56 27.37 -14.65
CA PRO A 576 -34.74 26.68 -14.16
C PRO A 576 -34.48 25.16 -13.91
N THR A 577 -35.42 24.55 -13.22
CA THR A 577 -35.36 23.10 -12.96
C THR A 577 -35.56 22.30 -14.24
N GLY A 578 -34.89 21.13 -14.36
CA GLY A 578 -35.13 20.23 -15.49
C GLY A 578 -34.46 20.59 -16.82
N VAL A 579 -33.53 21.57 -16.85
CA VAL A 579 -32.80 21.98 -18.06
C VAL A 579 -31.49 21.23 -18.31
N GLY A 580 -31.08 20.34 -17.39
CA GLY A 580 -29.89 19.48 -17.57
C GLY A 580 -28.69 19.79 -16.68
N LYS A 581 -28.77 20.70 -15.67
CA LYS A 581 -27.66 21.05 -14.76
C LYS A 581 -27.01 19.83 -14.12
N THR A 582 -27.82 19.00 -13.49
CA THR A 582 -27.33 17.78 -12.80
C THR A 582 -26.88 16.70 -13.81
N GLU A 583 -27.48 16.63 -15.00
CA GLU A 583 -27.05 15.67 -16.04
C GLU A 583 -25.68 16.04 -16.60
N LEU A 584 -25.38 17.34 -16.77
CA LEU A 584 -24.04 17.80 -17.16
C LEU A 584 -23.00 17.40 -16.11
N ALA A 585 -23.30 17.59 -14.80
CA ALA A 585 -22.40 17.17 -13.72
C ALA A 585 -22.14 15.65 -13.73
N LYS A 586 -23.16 14.83 -13.98
CA LYS A 586 -23.02 13.37 -14.11
C LYS A 586 -22.19 12.98 -15.33
N THR A 587 -22.46 13.62 -16.48
CA THR A 587 -21.71 13.35 -17.70
C THR A 587 -20.26 13.74 -17.58
N LEU A 588 -19.95 14.81 -16.84
CA LEU A 588 -18.58 15.19 -16.52
C LEU A 588 -17.90 14.19 -15.62
N ALA A 589 -18.57 13.66 -14.61
CA ALA A 589 -18.03 12.62 -13.74
C ALA A 589 -17.70 11.35 -14.53
N ASP A 590 -18.62 10.94 -15.39
CA ASP A 590 -18.43 9.79 -16.27
C ASP A 590 -17.29 10.00 -17.27
N PHE A 591 -17.22 11.18 -17.90
CA PHE A 591 -16.18 11.49 -18.86
C PHE A 591 -14.78 11.57 -18.23
N LEU A 592 -14.64 12.29 -17.10
CA LEU A 592 -13.35 12.57 -16.49
C LEU A 592 -12.83 11.40 -15.66
N PHE A 593 -13.74 10.69 -14.99
CA PHE A 593 -13.39 9.64 -14.01
C PHE A 593 -13.93 8.26 -14.40
N ASN A 594 -14.55 8.12 -15.59
CA ASN A 594 -15.14 6.89 -16.12
C ASN A 594 -16.14 6.18 -15.16
N ASP A 595 -16.73 6.94 -14.24
CA ASP A 595 -17.72 6.43 -13.28
C ASP A 595 -18.70 7.55 -12.90
N GLU A 596 -19.97 7.37 -13.22
CA GLU A 596 -21.03 8.30 -12.77
C GLU A 596 -21.12 8.39 -11.24
N LYS A 597 -20.65 7.35 -10.52
CA LYS A 597 -20.63 7.33 -9.05
C LYS A 597 -19.55 8.21 -8.45
N SER A 598 -18.61 8.72 -9.27
CA SER A 598 -17.63 9.73 -8.87
C SER A 598 -18.25 11.12 -8.71
N LEU A 599 -19.59 11.23 -8.66
CA LEU A 599 -20.34 12.42 -8.33
C LEU A 599 -20.78 12.40 -6.87
N THR A 600 -20.24 13.31 -6.07
CA THR A 600 -20.70 13.55 -4.69
C THR A 600 -21.73 14.70 -4.72
N ARG A 601 -22.99 14.39 -4.46
CA ARG A 601 -24.06 15.40 -4.39
C ARG A 601 -24.35 15.78 -2.95
N ILE A 602 -24.34 17.07 -2.67
CA ILE A 602 -24.67 17.66 -1.37
C ILE A 602 -25.79 18.68 -1.59
N ASP A 603 -26.94 18.44 -0.98
CA ASP A 603 -28.11 19.34 -1.06
C ASP A 603 -27.99 20.44 0.01
N MET A 604 -27.86 21.68 -0.43
CA MET A 604 -27.64 22.80 0.47
C MET A 604 -28.89 23.18 1.28
N SER A 605 -30.06 22.67 0.95
CA SER A 605 -31.25 22.79 1.77
C SER A 605 -31.13 22.11 3.14
N GLU A 606 -30.21 21.12 3.28
CA GLU A 606 -29.89 20.49 4.57
C GLU A 606 -28.90 21.32 5.41
N TYR A 607 -28.31 22.38 4.84
CA TYR A 607 -27.27 23.21 5.45
C TYR A 607 -27.66 24.66 5.63
N MET A 608 -28.92 24.88 5.92
CA MET A 608 -29.50 26.23 6.18
C MET A 608 -29.14 26.78 7.55
N GLU A 609 -28.82 25.91 8.52
CA GLU A 609 -28.52 26.28 9.88
C GLU A 609 -27.01 26.28 10.17
N LYS A 610 -26.54 27.14 11.07
CA LYS A 610 -25.12 27.26 11.43
C LYS A 610 -24.52 25.96 11.93
N PHE A 611 -25.25 25.18 12.71
CA PHE A 611 -24.75 23.89 13.22
C PHE A 611 -24.58 22.83 12.13
N SER A 612 -25.28 22.95 11.03
CA SER A 612 -25.16 22.03 9.91
C SER A 612 -23.81 22.12 9.19
N VAL A 613 -23.10 23.27 9.29
CA VAL A 613 -21.77 23.45 8.67
C VAL A 613 -20.74 22.47 9.26
N SER A 614 -20.83 22.16 10.55
CA SER A 614 -19.95 21.15 11.19
C SER A 614 -20.14 19.74 10.61
N ARG A 615 -21.31 19.44 10.04
CA ARG A 615 -21.53 18.18 9.32
C ARG A 615 -20.75 18.08 8.01
N LEU A 616 -20.43 19.22 7.38
CA LEU A 616 -19.63 19.26 6.16
C LEU A 616 -18.14 18.96 6.43
N ILE A 617 -17.59 19.59 7.48
CA ILE A 617 -16.15 19.58 7.78
C ILE A 617 -15.76 18.66 8.95
N GLY A 618 -16.73 18.17 9.70
CA GLY A 618 -16.53 17.42 10.95
C GLY A 618 -16.70 18.28 12.20
N ALA A 619 -17.13 17.65 13.28
CA ALA A 619 -17.29 18.32 14.56
C ALA A 619 -15.92 18.60 15.21
N PRO A 620 -15.75 19.76 15.90
CA PRO A 620 -14.52 20.02 16.64
C PRO A 620 -14.36 19.08 17.84
N PRO A 621 -13.12 18.92 18.38
CA PRO A 621 -12.85 18.07 19.53
C PRO A 621 -13.79 18.35 20.71
N GLY A 622 -14.35 17.30 21.28
CA GLY A 622 -15.26 17.39 22.44
C GLY A 622 -16.75 17.51 22.09
N TYR A 623 -17.13 17.57 20.83
CA TYR A 623 -18.53 17.55 20.39
C TYR A 623 -18.94 16.18 19.88
N VAL A 624 -20.24 15.87 19.99
CA VAL A 624 -20.82 14.62 19.46
C VAL A 624 -20.63 14.56 17.95
N GLY A 625 -20.15 13.42 17.43
CA GLY A 625 -19.85 13.22 16.01
C GLY A 625 -18.40 13.55 15.60
N TYR A 626 -17.50 13.84 16.54
CA TYR A 626 -16.08 14.08 16.25
C TYR A 626 -15.40 12.92 15.50
N ASP A 627 -15.71 11.67 15.88
CA ASP A 627 -15.12 10.48 15.26
C ASP A 627 -15.70 10.13 13.88
N GLU A 628 -16.87 10.69 13.51
CA GLU A 628 -17.53 10.36 12.24
C GLU A 628 -16.93 11.10 11.04
N GLY A 629 -16.19 12.20 11.26
CA GLY A 629 -15.67 13.07 10.21
C GLY A 629 -16.75 13.90 9.50
N GLY A 630 -16.34 14.79 8.61
CA GLY A 630 -17.29 15.63 7.84
C GLY A 630 -17.74 14.95 6.55
N GLN A 631 -19.01 15.16 6.17
CA GLN A 631 -19.59 14.55 4.97
C GLN A 631 -18.82 14.92 3.69
N LEU A 632 -18.46 16.20 3.53
CA LEU A 632 -17.67 16.68 2.41
C LEU A 632 -16.22 16.19 2.48
N THR A 633 -15.59 16.38 3.64
CA THR A 633 -14.18 16.07 3.85
C THR A 633 -13.91 14.58 3.73
N GLU A 634 -14.75 13.71 4.28
CA GLU A 634 -14.61 12.26 4.17
C GLU A 634 -14.91 11.74 2.75
N ALA A 635 -15.88 12.34 2.05
CA ALA A 635 -16.18 11.98 0.66
C ALA A 635 -14.99 12.25 -0.26
N VAL A 636 -14.38 13.45 -0.14
CA VAL A 636 -13.19 13.82 -0.94
C VAL A 636 -11.95 13.07 -0.51
N ARG A 637 -11.75 12.86 0.78
CA ARG A 637 -10.64 12.04 1.29
C ARG A 637 -10.64 10.63 0.71
N ARG A 638 -11.83 10.02 0.61
CA ARG A 638 -11.98 8.67 0.03
C ARG A 638 -11.90 8.68 -1.50
N ARG A 639 -12.36 9.75 -2.15
CA ARG A 639 -12.38 9.90 -3.61
C ARG A 639 -11.93 11.31 -4.00
N PRO A 640 -10.62 11.58 -4.01
CA PRO A 640 -10.09 12.91 -4.36
C PRO A 640 -10.41 13.31 -5.80
N TYR A 641 -10.58 12.32 -6.68
CA TYR A 641 -10.96 12.51 -8.09
C TYR A 641 -12.48 12.36 -8.23
N SER A 642 -13.19 13.45 -8.00
CA SER A 642 -14.66 13.46 -8.02
C SER A 642 -15.22 14.78 -8.50
N VAL A 643 -16.46 14.75 -8.97
CA VAL A 643 -17.27 15.94 -9.16
C VAL A 643 -18.08 16.16 -7.89
N ILE A 644 -17.94 17.33 -7.31
CA ILE A 644 -18.70 17.74 -6.10
C ILE A 644 -19.80 18.67 -6.56
N LEU A 645 -21.04 18.25 -6.37
CA LEU A 645 -22.22 19.01 -6.73
C LEU A 645 -22.91 19.55 -5.49
N PHE A 646 -22.82 20.86 -5.29
CA PHE A 646 -23.62 21.59 -4.31
C PHE A 646 -24.92 22.04 -4.96
N ASP A 647 -26.02 21.37 -4.60
CA ASP A 647 -27.32 21.67 -5.18
C ASP A 647 -28.05 22.74 -4.37
N GLU A 648 -28.68 23.69 -5.06
CA GLU A 648 -29.42 24.83 -4.47
C GLU A 648 -28.57 25.70 -3.51
N ILE A 649 -27.39 26.13 -3.99
CA ILE A 649 -26.37 26.84 -3.20
C ILE A 649 -26.92 28.12 -2.53
N GLU A 650 -27.92 28.77 -3.10
CA GLU A 650 -28.59 29.96 -2.54
C GLU A 650 -29.27 29.70 -1.20
N LYS A 651 -29.54 28.45 -0.85
CA LYS A 651 -30.16 28.08 0.44
C LYS A 651 -29.14 27.86 1.55
N ALA A 652 -27.86 27.79 1.25
CA ALA A 652 -26.81 27.52 2.21
C ALA A 652 -26.66 28.64 3.25
N HIS A 653 -26.33 28.26 4.48
CA HIS A 653 -25.93 29.20 5.51
C HIS A 653 -24.68 30.00 5.10
N PRO A 654 -24.55 31.29 5.46
CA PRO A 654 -23.39 32.13 5.13
C PRO A 654 -22.03 31.53 5.50
N ASP A 655 -21.93 30.73 6.56
CA ASP A 655 -20.69 30.05 6.96
C ASP A 655 -20.25 28.95 6.01
N VAL A 656 -21.14 28.36 5.20
CA VAL A 656 -20.81 27.40 4.14
C VAL A 656 -19.95 28.09 3.08
N PHE A 657 -20.25 29.32 2.72
CA PHE A 657 -19.47 30.10 1.76
C PHE A 657 -18.05 30.36 2.26
N ASN A 658 -17.85 30.56 3.58
CA ASN A 658 -16.52 30.72 4.14
C ASN A 658 -15.66 29.42 3.98
N VAL A 659 -16.29 28.25 4.13
CA VAL A 659 -15.65 26.95 3.86
C VAL A 659 -15.32 26.81 2.38
N LEU A 660 -16.26 27.12 1.50
CA LEU A 660 -16.05 27.05 0.06
C LEU A 660 -15.00 28.03 -0.44
N LEU A 661 -14.89 29.22 0.14
CA LEU A 661 -13.82 30.17 -0.18
C LEU A 661 -12.44 29.56 0.02
N GLN A 662 -12.21 28.84 1.12
CA GLN A 662 -10.94 28.17 1.37
C GLN A 662 -10.65 27.08 0.31
N VAL A 663 -11.67 26.32 -0.07
CA VAL A 663 -11.55 25.29 -1.10
C VAL A 663 -11.24 25.87 -2.47
N LEU A 664 -11.93 26.96 -2.85
CA LEU A 664 -11.78 27.62 -4.15
C LEU A 664 -10.44 28.37 -4.30
N ASP A 665 -9.88 28.88 -3.19
CA ASP A 665 -8.60 29.60 -3.21
C ASP A 665 -7.39 28.68 -3.11
N ASP A 666 -7.39 27.84 -2.07
CA ASP A 666 -6.22 27.04 -1.68
C ASP A 666 -6.29 25.59 -2.18
N GLY A 667 -7.44 25.17 -2.75
CA GLY A 667 -7.68 23.79 -3.16
C GLY A 667 -7.57 22.78 -2.02
N ARG A 668 -7.72 23.23 -0.77
CA ARG A 668 -7.61 22.38 0.42
C ARG A 668 -8.57 22.82 1.51
N LEU A 669 -8.93 21.91 2.39
CA LEU A 669 -9.78 22.18 3.54
C LEU A 669 -9.28 21.39 4.75
N THR A 670 -9.17 22.05 5.91
CA THR A 670 -8.84 21.35 7.15
C THR A 670 -10.11 20.85 7.81
N ASP A 671 -10.17 19.54 8.09
CA ASP A 671 -11.32 18.93 8.75
C ASP A 671 -11.34 19.21 10.27
N GLY A 672 -12.42 18.79 10.94
CA GLY A 672 -12.57 18.94 12.39
C GLY A 672 -11.54 18.18 13.22
N GLN A 673 -10.80 17.24 12.62
CA GLN A 673 -9.74 16.47 13.26
C GLN A 673 -8.34 17.06 12.98
N GLY A 674 -8.26 18.19 12.26
CA GLY A 674 -6.99 18.83 11.92
C GLY A 674 -6.29 18.27 10.68
N ARG A 675 -6.91 17.33 9.95
CA ARG A 675 -6.36 16.78 8.72
C ARG A 675 -6.62 17.71 7.54
N VAL A 676 -5.64 17.90 6.70
CA VAL A 676 -5.75 18.69 5.47
C VAL A 676 -6.24 17.79 4.35
N ILE A 677 -7.40 18.11 3.79
CA ILE A 677 -8.02 17.39 2.68
C ILE A 677 -7.77 18.16 1.37
N ASP A 678 -7.27 17.48 0.37
CA ASP A 678 -6.91 18.03 -0.93
C ASP A 678 -8.07 17.96 -1.92
N PHE A 679 -8.44 19.13 -2.48
CA PHE A 679 -9.50 19.31 -3.48
C PHE A 679 -8.97 19.63 -4.88
N LYS A 680 -7.66 19.71 -5.08
CA LYS A 680 -7.03 20.10 -6.35
C LYS A 680 -7.43 19.21 -7.52
N ASN A 681 -7.75 17.95 -7.24
CA ASN A 681 -8.16 16.96 -8.22
C ASN A 681 -9.67 16.83 -8.39
N SER A 682 -10.46 17.68 -7.73
CA SER A 682 -11.92 17.67 -7.81
C SER A 682 -12.45 18.81 -8.69
N ILE A 683 -13.66 18.60 -9.20
CA ILE A 683 -14.44 19.65 -9.89
C ILE A 683 -15.58 20.05 -8.97
N ILE A 684 -15.74 21.35 -8.79
CA ILE A 684 -16.77 21.92 -7.95
C ILE A 684 -17.86 22.49 -8.82
N ILE A 685 -19.07 21.98 -8.70
CA ILE A 685 -20.25 22.46 -9.39
C ILE A 685 -21.27 22.91 -8.35
N MET A 686 -21.73 24.12 -8.46
CA MET A 686 -22.79 24.69 -7.65
C MET A 686 -23.99 24.92 -8.53
N THR A 687 -25.20 24.51 -8.13
CA THR A 687 -26.43 24.82 -8.89
C THR A 687 -27.25 25.84 -8.17
N SER A 688 -27.90 26.71 -8.92
CA SER A 688 -28.82 27.71 -8.41
C SER A 688 -30.05 27.83 -9.32
N ASN A 689 -31.17 28.12 -8.69
CA ASN A 689 -32.43 28.43 -9.36
C ASN A 689 -32.71 29.95 -9.38
N LEU A 690 -31.76 30.77 -8.94
CA LEU A 690 -31.88 32.23 -8.98
C LEU A 690 -32.11 32.72 -10.41
N GLY A 691 -33.01 33.65 -10.58
CA GLY A 691 -33.33 34.23 -11.87
C GLY A 691 -34.08 33.32 -12.86
N SER A 692 -34.57 32.17 -12.40
CA SER A 692 -35.30 31.20 -13.24
C SER A 692 -36.49 31.83 -13.96
N ASP A 693 -37.24 32.72 -13.26
CA ASP A 693 -38.41 33.40 -13.83
C ASP A 693 -38.02 34.34 -14.97
N LEU A 694 -36.89 35.04 -14.85
CA LEU A 694 -36.36 35.93 -15.91
C LEU A 694 -35.93 35.13 -17.15
N ILE A 695 -35.35 33.93 -16.96
CA ILE A 695 -34.95 33.05 -18.05
C ILE A 695 -36.16 32.47 -18.78
N LEU A 696 -37.28 32.25 -18.09
CA LEU A 696 -38.50 31.71 -18.67
C LEU A 696 -39.29 32.76 -19.45
N GLU A 697 -39.27 34.05 -19.03
CA GLU A 697 -40.05 35.13 -19.63
C GLU A 697 -39.36 35.81 -20.80
N THR A 698 -38.03 35.88 -20.83
CA THR A 698 -37.28 36.70 -21.79
C THR A 698 -36.60 35.81 -22.84
N LYS A 699 -36.65 36.23 -24.13
CA LYS A 699 -35.95 35.51 -25.23
C LYS A 699 -34.56 36.08 -25.52
N ASP A 700 -34.27 37.30 -25.07
CA ASP A 700 -32.97 37.95 -25.34
C ASP A 700 -31.94 37.59 -24.27
N MET A 701 -30.97 36.79 -24.66
CA MET A 701 -29.92 36.26 -23.77
C MET A 701 -28.96 37.33 -23.24
N SER A 702 -28.73 38.44 -23.96
CA SER A 702 -27.83 39.48 -23.50
C SER A 702 -28.41 40.26 -22.32
N SER A 703 -29.70 40.63 -22.41
CA SER A 703 -30.42 41.29 -21.32
C SER A 703 -30.63 40.39 -20.09
N ILE A 704 -30.74 39.08 -20.30
CA ILE A 704 -30.87 38.10 -19.19
C ILE A 704 -29.56 38.02 -18.42
N LYS A 705 -28.42 37.94 -19.08
CA LYS A 705 -27.10 37.85 -18.43
C LYS A 705 -26.80 39.02 -17.50
N GLU A 706 -27.14 40.24 -17.94
CA GLU A 706 -26.94 41.44 -17.13
C GLU A 706 -27.81 41.41 -15.84
N LYS A 707 -29.09 41.09 -15.97
CA LYS A 707 -30.04 41.00 -14.85
C LYS A 707 -29.67 39.86 -13.88
N ILE A 708 -29.22 38.72 -14.41
CA ILE A 708 -28.71 37.60 -13.57
C ILE A 708 -27.49 38.06 -12.80
N ASN A 709 -26.54 38.75 -13.42
CA ASN A 709 -25.35 39.26 -12.75
C ASN A 709 -25.68 40.24 -11.62
N GLU A 710 -26.71 41.09 -11.80
CA GLU A 710 -27.22 41.98 -10.73
C GLU A 710 -27.82 41.18 -9.58
N LEU A 711 -28.64 40.15 -9.85
CA LEU A 711 -29.22 39.27 -8.85
C LEU A 711 -28.16 38.50 -8.08
N LEU A 712 -27.12 38.03 -8.77
CA LEU A 712 -26.02 37.33 -8.14
C LEU A 712 -25.24 38.22 -7.18
N LYS A 713 -24.97 39.48 -7.53
CA LYS A 713 -24.32 40.47 -6.66
C LYS A 713 -25.13 40.78 -5.40
N ILE A 714 -26.45 40.64 -5.48
CA ILE A 714 -27.35 40.84 -4.32
C ILE A 714 -27.34 39.57 -3.43
N SER A 715 -27.33 38.40 -4.05
CA SER A 715 -27.50 37.13 -3.34
C SER A 715 -26.19 36.56 -2.77
N PHE A 716 -25.07 36.85 -3.41
CA PHE A 716 -23.76 36.32 -3.05
C PHE A 716 -22.75 37.44 -2.82
N ARG A 717 -21.78 37.20 -1.94
CA ARG A 717 -20.67 38.12 -1.69
C ARG A 717 -19.77 38.22 -2.93
N PRO A 718 -19.30 39.43 -3.30
CA PRO A 718 -18.43 39.62 -4.46
C PRO A 718 -17.16 38.76 -4.43
N GLU A 719 -16.58 38.60 -3.24
CA GLU A 719 -15.38 37.73 -3.03
C GLU A 719 -15.64 36.26 -3.39
N PHE A 720 -16.84 35.75 -3.21
CA PHE A 720 -17.20 34.40 -3.60
C PHE A 720 -17.36 34.28 -5.12
N LEU A 721 -18.08 35.23 -5.74
CA LEU A 721 -18.28 35.20 -7.20
C LEU A 721 -16.98 35.33 -7.98
N ASN A 722 -16.01 36.11 -7.49
CA ASN A 722 -14.71 36.32 -8.13
C ASN A 722 -13.79 35.09 -8.07
N ARG A 723 -14.12 34.07 -7.29
CA ARG A 723 -13.34 32.82 -7.17
C ARG A 723 -13.90 31.66 -7.95
N ILE A 724 -15.06 31.86 -8.56
CA ILE A 724 -15.69 30.90 -9.47
C ILE A 724 -15.10 31.10 -10.86
N ASP A 725 -14.61 30.02 -11.47
CA ASP A 725 -13.98 30.10 -12.80
C ASP A 725 -14.97 30.49 -13.88
N GLU A 726 -16.19 29.92 -13.85
CA GLU A 726 -17.22 30.23 -14.83
C GLU A 726 -18.62 30.20 -14.23
N ILE A 727 -19.39 31.23 -14.52
CA ILE A 727 -20.83 31.35 -14.21
C ILE A 727 -21.62 31.03 -15.47
N ILE A 728 -22.34 29.89 -15.44
CA ILE A 728 -22.96 29.33 -16.63
C ILE A 728 -24.46 29.36 -16.53
N THR A 729 -25.08 30.03 -17.49
CA THR A 729 -26.56 30.17 -17.57
C THR A 729 -27.14 29.08 -18.46
N PHE A 730 -27.98 28.20 -17.89
CA PHE A 730 -28.74 27.23 -18.62
C PHE A 730 -30.01 27.82 -19.19
N THR A 731 -30.19 27.63 -20.49
CA THR A 731 -31.37 28.16 -21.18
C THR A 731 -32.54 27.20 -21.09
N ARG A 732 -33.73 27.74 -21.34
CA ARG A 732 -34.95 26.95 -21.48
C ARG A 732 -34.81 25.97 -22.63
N LEU A 733 -35.30 24.72 -22.43
CA LEU A 733 -35.33 23.71 -23.47
C LEU A 733 -36.47 23.97 -24.47
N ASP A 734 -36.10 24.16 -25.71
CA ASP A 734 -37.08 24.26 -26.81
C ASP A 734 -37.68 22.90 -27.15
N LYS A 735 -38.91 22.87 -27.71
CA LYS A 735 -39.61 21.64 -28.08
C LYS A 735 -38.80 20.78 -29.05
N LYS A 736 -37.95 21.37 -29.92
CA LYS A 736 -37.07 20.66 -30.86
C LYS A 736 -36.08 19.73 -30.18
N TYR A 737 -35.67 20.01 -28.94
CA TYR A 737 -34.70 19.23 -28.18
C TYR A 737 -35.34 18.09 -27.37
N ILE A 738 -36.66 18.18 -27.11
CA ILE A 738 -37.38 17.23 -26.26
C ILE A 738 -37.40 15.84 -26.88
N ASN A 739 -37.64 15.71 -28.20
CA ASN A 739 -37.64 14.43 -28.90
C ASN A 739 -36.28 13.70 -28.74
N ALA A 740 -35.18 14.43 -28.83
CA ALA A 740 -33.85 13.87 -28.66
C ALA A 740 -33.60 13.45 -27.20
N ILE A 741 -34.12 14.19 -26.22
CA ILE A 741 -34.03 13.81 -24.79
C ILE A 741 -34.86 12.54 -24.53
N VAL A 742 -36.07 12.45 -25.07
CA VAL A 742 -36.92 11.24 -24.96
C VAL A 742 -36.20 10.04 -25.57
N LYS A 743 -35.60 10.21 -26.76
CA LYS A 743 -34.83 9.17 -27.41
C LYS A 743 -33.67 8.67 -26.54
N ASN A 744 -32.89 9.54 -25.96
CA ASN A 744 -31.78 9.16 -25.04
C ASN A 744 -32.28 8.41 -23.80
N GLN A 745 -33.46 8.79 -23.26
CA GLN A 745 -34.02 8.06 -22.10
C GLN A 745 -34.53 6.67 -22.50
N ILE A 746 -35.10 6.56 -23.70
CA ILE A 746 -35.54 5.27 -24.27
C ILE A 746 -34.35 4.36 -24.56
N GLU A 747 -33.24 4.89 -25.07
CA GLU A 747 -32.01 4.13 -25.29
C GLU A 747 -31.46 3.55 -24.00
N LYS A 748 -31.46 4.33 -22.92
CA LYS A 748 -31.10 3.84 -21.59
C LYS A 748 -32.01 2.72 -21.06
N LEU A 749 -33.28 2.76 -21.41
CA LEU A 749 -34.22 1.67 -21.11
C LEU A 749 -33.94 0.43 -21.97
N ALA A 750 -33.66 0.62 -23.27
CA ALA A 750 -33.27 -0.44 -24.16
C ALA A 750 -32.01 -1.20 -23.72
N GLU A 751 -31.00 -0.47 -23.24
CA GLU A 751 -29.79 -1.09 -22.66
C GLU A 751 -30.11 -2.01 -21.47
N ARG A 752 -30.99 -1.57 -20.56
CA ARG A 752 -31.43 -2.41 -19.42
C ARG A 752 -32.21 -3.66 -19.86
N LEU A 753 -32.93 -3.59 -20.98
CA LEU A 753 -33.66 -4.74 -21.54
C LEU A 753 -32.73 -5.70 -22.30
N LYS A 754 -31.62 -5.22 -22.88
CA LYS A 754 -30.59 -6.07 -23.50
C LYS A 754 -29.98 -7.05 -22.49
N ASP A 755 -29.78 -6.63 -21.23
CA ASP A 755 -29.29 -7.51 -20.15
C ASP A 755 -30.22 -8.73 -19.93
N ARG A 756 -31.50 -8.58 -20.30
CA ARG A 756 -32.52 -9.64 -20.30
C ARG A 756 -32.72 -10.31 -21.65
N ARG A 757 -31.84 -10.01 -22.62
CA ARG A 757 -31.90 -10.51 -24.01
C ARG A 757 -33.21 -10.17 -24.74
N ILE A 758 -33.84 -9.04 -24.42
CA ILE A 758 -35.04 -8.53 -25.09
C ILE A 758 -34.63 -7.36 -25.97
N ASN A 759 -34.92 -7.42 -27.26
CA ASN A 759 -34.76 -6.32 -28.19
C ASN A 759 -35.91 -5.33 -28.02
N PHE A 760 -35.60 -4.02 -28.01
CA PHE A 760 -36.57 -2.99 -27.72
C PHE A 760 -36.43 -1.83 -28.68
N GLU A 761 -37.53 -1.53 -29.42
CA GLU A 761 -37.60 -0.45 -30.37
C GLU A 761 -38.84 0.41 -30.15
N VAL A 762 -38.72 1.72 -30.33
CA VAL A 762 -39.84 2.67 -30.21
C VAL A 762 -39.98 3.48 -31.50
N SER A 763 -41.15 3.54 -32.04
CA SER A 763 -41.43 4.31 -33.25
C SER A 763 -41.30 5.83 -33.03
N ASN A 764 -40.97 6.60 -34.08
CA ASN A 764 -40.86 8.06 -33.97
C ASN A 764 -42.18 8.73 -33.53
N GLU A 765 -43.33 8.17 -33.96
CA GLU A 765 -44.63 8.65 -33.54
C GLU A 765 -44.92 8.44 -32.05
N ALA A 766 -44.42 7.36 -31.48
CA ALA A 766 -44.49 7.08 -30.04
C ALA A 766 -43.57 8.04 -29.25
N ILE A 767 -42.39 8.34 -29.78
CA ILE A 767 -41.47 9.36 -29.20
C ILE A 767 -42.13 10.74 -29.18
N GLU A 768 -42.77 11.16 -30.29
CA GLU A 768 -43.48 12.43 -30.36
C GLU A 768 -44.64 12.49 -29.36
N PHE A 769 -45.41 11.41 -29.23
CA PHE A 769 -46.48 11.33 -28.25
C PHE A 769 -46.00 11.52 -26.83
N ILE A 770 -44.91 10.82 -26.42
CA ILE A 770 -44.31 10.99 -25.09
C ILE A 770 -43.75 12.39 -24.89
N SER A 771 -43.14 12.95 -25.93
CA SER A 771 -42.63 14.33 -25.92
C SER A 771 -43.73 15.37 -25.68
N ASP A 772 -44.86 15.21 -26.33
CA ASP A 772 -46.01 16.12 -26.17
C ASP A 772 -46.67 15.99 -24.80
N VAL A 773 -46.85 14.79 -24.30
CA VAL A 773 -47.43 14.56 -22.96
C VAL A 773 -46.47 14.93 -21.81
N GLY A 774 -45.18 14.74 -22.00
CA GLY A 774 -44.17 14.95 -20.98
C GLY A 774 -43.50 16.31 -21.00
N TYR A 775 -43.82 17.20 -21.93
CA TYR A 775 -43.25 18.55 -21.98
C TYR A 775 -44.04 19.54 -21.15
N ASP A 776 -43.34 20.20 -20.25
CA ASP A 776 -43.87 21.34 -19.51
C ASP A 776 -42.89 22.50 -19.61
N ALA A 777 -43.42 23.70 -19.96
CA ALA A 777 -42.62 24.89 -20.16
C ALA A 777 -41.94 25.40 -18.89
N GLN A 778 -42.51 25.14 -17.70
CA GLN A 778 -41.99 25.58 -16.40
C GLN A 778 -41.02 24.53 -15.81
N PHE A 779 -41.31 23.25 -15.98
CA PHE A 779 -40.57 22.13 -15.37
C PHE A 779 -39.58 21.45 -16.33
N GLY A 780 -39.47 21.93 -17.56
CA GLY A 780 -38.52 21.42 -18.57
C GLY A 780 -38.67 19.92 -18.86
N ALA A 781 -37.59 19.18 -18.84
CA ALA A 781 -37.58 17.74 -19.12
C ALA A 781 -37.91 16.86 -17.88
N ARG A 782 -38.18 17.43 -16.70
CA ARG A 782 -38.45 16.64 -15.49
C ARG A 782 -39.72 15.80 -15.59
N PRO A 783 -40.84 16.24 -16.18
CA PRO A 783 -42.03 15.43 -16.35
C PRO A 783 -41.86 14.30 -17.37
N LEU A 784 -40.92 14.40 -18.32
CA LEU A 784 -40.66 13.36 -19.32
C LEU A 784 -40.36 11.99 -18.71
N LYS A 785 -39.58 11.97 -17.63
CA LYS A 785 -39.27 10.71 -16.94
C LYS A 785 -40.54 10.03 -16.39
N ARG A 786 -41.48 10.83 -15.87
CA ARG A 786 -42.79 10.31 -15.41
C ARG A 786 -43.64 9.84 -16.57
N ALA A 787 -43.61 10.55 -17.69
CA ALA A 787 -44.31 10.12 -18.89
C ALA A 787 -43.78 8.78 -19.40
N ILE A 788 -42.48 8.62 -19.52
CA ILE A 788 -41.86 7.33 -19.91
C ILE A 788 -42.25 6.23 -18.91
N GLN A 789 -42.18 6.50 -17.62
CA GLN A 789 -42.55 5.53 -16.59
C GLN A 789 -44.01 5.11 -16.70
N ASN A 790 -44.93 6.05 -16.89
CA ASN A 790 -46.35 5.77 -16.91
C ASN A 790 -46.80 5.12 -18.21
N TYR A 791 -46.28 5.55 -19.34
CA TYR A 791 -46.74 5.10 -20.67
C TYR A 791 -45.89 3.95 -21.26
N ILE A 792 -44.65 3.75 -20.79
CA ILE A 792 -43.77 2.70 -21.27
C ILE A 792 -43.43 1.70 -20.17
N GLU A 793 -42.68 2.12 -19.10
CA GLU A 793 -42.11 1.20 -18.12
C GLU A 793 -43.20 0.39 -17.37
N ASN A 794 -44.24 1.07 -16.86
CA ASN A 794 -45.28 0.41 -16.07
C ASN A 794 -46.13 -0.59 -16.92
N PRO A 795 -46.62 -0.22 -18.16
CA PRO A 795 -47.31 -1.19 -18.99
C PRO A 795 -46.42 -2.37 -19.42
N LEU A 796 -45.20 -2.06 -19.86
CA LEU A 796 -44.25 -3.08 -20.28
C LEU A 796 -43.91 -4.06 -19.14
N ALA A 797 -43.68 -3.57 -17.91
CA ALA A 797 -43.46 -4.41 -16.76
C ALA A 797 -44.61 -5.37 -16.47
N LYS A 798 -45.87 -4.90 -16.61
CA LYS A 798 -47.05 -5.76 -16.44
C LYS A 798 -47.11 -6.85 -17.53
N GLU A 799 -46.81 -6.53 -18.77
CA GLU A 799 -46.82 -7.52 -19.86
C GLU A 799 -45.69 -8.54 -19.76
N ILE A 800 -44.49 -8.13 -19.34
CA ILE A 800 -43.36 -9.04 -19.06
C ILE A 800 -43.71 -9.98 -17.89
N LEU A 801 -44.25 -9.45 -16.78
CA LEU A 801 -44.66 -10.27 -15.64
C LEU A 801 -45.84 -11.20 -15.96
N ALA A 802 -46.72 -10.81 -16.90
CA ALA A 802 -47.80 -11.68 -17.39
C ALA A 802 -47.30 -12.78 -18.34
N GLY A 803 -46.01 -12.86 -18.65
CA GLY A 803 -45.46 -13.88 -19.54
C GLY A 803 -45.74 -13.65 -21.01
N LYS A 804 -46.04 -12.43 -21.44
CA LYS A 804 -46.30 -12.11 -22.84
C LYS A 804 -44.99 -12.05 -23.66
N TYR A 805 -43.88 -11.66 -23.00
CA TYR A 805 -42.55 -11.55 -23.61
C TYR A 805 -41.54 -12.41 -22.85
N PHE A 806 -40.69 -13.11 -23.60
CA PHE A 806 -39.66 -14.00 -23.14
C PHE A 806 -38.27 -13.56 -23.61
N GLU A 807 -37.23 -14.17 -23.09
CA GLU A 807 -35.84 -13.96 -23.55
C GLU A 807 -35.75 -14.29 -25.09
N GLY A 808 -35.20 -13.38 -25.85
CA GLY A 808 -35.05 -13.48 -27.30
C GLY A 808 -36.17 -12.77 -28.10
N ASP A 809 -37.22 -12.29 -27.45
CA ASP A 809 -38.29 -11.54 -28.13
C ASP A 809 -37.88 -10.11 -28.51
N SER A 810 -38.52 -9.56 -29.53
CA SER A 810 -38.39 -8.17 -29.99
C SER A 810 -39.68 -7.42 -29.67
N ILE A 811 -39.59 -6.31 -28.94
CA ILE A 811 -40.73 -5.49 -28.56
C ILE A 811 -40.69 -4.17 -29.32
N LYS A 812 -41.71 -3.89 -30.08
CA LYS A 812 -41.87 -2.61 -30.80
C LYS A 812 -43.02 -1.81 -30.23
N ILE A 813 -42.76 -0.56 -29.87
CA ILE A 813 -43.78 0.36 -29.38
C ILE A 813 -44.21 1.28 -30.50
N VAL A 814 -45.51 1.28 -30.77
CA VAL A 814 -46.15 2.15 -31.80
C VAL A 814 -47.25 2.97 -31.18
N LYS A 815 -47.58 4.11 -31.82
CA LYS A 815 -48.69 4.96 -31.39
C LYS A 815 -50.01 4.35 -31.88
N GLY A 816 -50.87 3.95 -30.98
CA GLY A 816 -52.25 3.51 -31.26
C GLY A 816 -53.25 4.66 -31.16
N LYS A 817 -54.57 4.33 -31.33
CA LYS A 817 -55.64 5.34 -31.28
C LYS A 817 -55.82 5.98 -29.89
N ASP A 818 -55.69 5.19 -28.85
CA ASP A 818 -55.93 5.61 -27.46
C ASP A 818 -54.67 5.59 -26.58
N GLY A 819 -53.45 5.57 -27.14
CA GLY A 819 -52.19 5.52 -26.40
C GLY A 819 -51.12 4.71 -27.13
N LEU A 820 -50.13 4.17 -26.36
CA LEU A 820 -49.04 3.35 -26.91
C LEU A 820 -49.45 1.88 -26.93
N VAL A 821 -49.12 1.19 -28.03
CA VAL A 821 -49.36 -0.25 -28.24
C VAL A 821 -48.00 -0.98 -28.30
N PHE A 822 -47.92 -2.11 -27.61
CA PHE A 822 -46.75 -2.96 -27.59
C PHE A 822 -46.95 -4.14 -28.55
N GLU A 823 -46.16 -4.19 -29.60
CA GLU A 823 -46.16 -5.26 -30.62
C GLU A 823 -44.97 -6.18 -30.41
N LYS A 824 -45.14 -7.48 -30.68
CA LYS A 824 -44.10 -8.48 -30.61
C LYS A 824 -43.37 -8.60 -31.93
#